data_8dce153eade0b4e58a3480ec3744f170
#
_entry.id   8dce153eade0b4e58a3480ec3744f170
#
_cell.length_a   1.000
_cell.length_b   1.000
_cell.length_c   1.000
_cell.angle_alpha   90.00
_cell.angle_beta   90.00
_cell.angle_gamma   90.00
#
_symmetry.space_group_name_H-M   'P 1'
#
loop_
_entity.id
_entity.type
_entity.pdbx_description
1 polymer ?
#
loop_
_entity_poly.entity_id
_entity_poly.type
_entity_poly.pdbx_seq_one_letter_code
_entity_poly.pdbx_strand_id
1 'polypeptide(L)'
;MLLVACLAAPSVLPAQVCLVSKGKAQARIVLAQDNDVNRKAAQLLQRFVRETSGGELPIVANGRRSKNCVVIGESTDEATDDGYVIDCSRGTLAIKTAGDKGAIYGVVALLEKQLGVDYLAKDFYTLTPSADVRIPQMHVAESPAFRFRQTFSYSNNDSTYRDWMRLQEHREMFAADMWVHTFDRLLPSSVYGKSHPEYYSFINGERRPGNHSQWCLTNPDIFEIVAHRIDSIFKANPDQNMISVSQNDGNDTYCQCPECRKVNEYEGSPAGCYVRFLNRLAERFPDKHFSTLAYLFTMHPPKHVKPLPNVNIMLCDIDTKREVPLTDNESGRDFLRALEGWAKISNNIFVWDYGINFDNVVAPFPNFHILKKNIQLFKRNHATMLFEQVNGTLGTDFAELRAYMLGKLMWNPELDADSLMQRFMRGYYGAAAPYLYRYQQMLTGALLASGTPLWIYDSPITHKNGMLNANLRKAYNELFDEAEKAVAADSAMLAHVRIARLPLRYSELEIARTESGGDKAAVEKSLDTFGTICALYGVPTLNERNNKVEDYCRLYRQRFLPNGTKNKAAGAKVIWNIPPQERYQPIADKALTDGLYGGTTFVESWVGWQGEDADFVLDMGEQKQVNKITTDFLHQLGQWILQPKSVAYYASDDAKNFRLLGTHEFPEDRDISVKFVPATVTLSAPVQARYIRVVVKTLGLCPSWHYGVGYPAWFFLDEVVVE
;
A
#
# COMPACT_ATOMS: atom_id res chain seq x y z
N MET A 1 -55.37 58.58 -22.41
CA MET A 1 -54.19 58.59 -21.58
C MET A 1 -54.45 57.70 -20.36
N LEU A 2 -54.17 56.38 -20.47
CA LEU A 2 -54.30 55.47 -19.34
C LEU A 2 -52.88 55.26 -18.75
N LEU A 3 -52.68 55.68 -17.52
CA LEU A 3 -51.50 55.39 -16.75
C LEU A 3 -51.59 53.93 -16.27
N VAL A 4 -50.70 53.08 -16.78
CA VAL A 4 -50.46 51.72 -16.21
C VAL A 4 -49.38 51.89 -15.13
N ALA A 5 -49.80 51.81 -13.88
CA ALA A 5 -48.90 51.71 -12.75
C ALA A 5 -48.32 50.31 -12.69
N CYS A 6 -47.06 50.10 -13.09
CA CYS A 6 -46.30 48.88 -12.79
C CYS A 6 -46.01 48.84 -11.31
N LEU A 7 -46.74 48.03 -10.56
CA LEU A 7 -46.39 47.59 -9.21
C LEU A 7 -45.19 46.63 -9.35
N ALA A 8 -43.96 47.12 -9.05
CA ALA A 8 -42.80 46.26 -8.87
C ALA A 8 -43.02 45.42 -7.60
N ALA A 9 -43.31 44.13 -7.79
CA ALA A 9 -43.28 43.18 -6.69
C ALA A 9 -41.89 43.23 -6.00
N PRO A 10 -41.81 43.27 -4.68
CA PRO A 10 -40.53 43.21 -3.98
C PRO A 10 -39.91 41.86 -4.32
N SER A 11 -38.76 41.87 -5.00
CA SER A 11 -37.92 40.69 -5.15
C SER A 11 -37.49 40.25 -3.76
N VAL A 12 -38.13 39.20 -3.23
CA VAL A 12 -37.74 38.53 -2.00
C VAL A 12 -36.33 37.93 -2.32
N LEU A 13 -35.28 38.62 -1.93
CA LEU A 13 -33.95 38.06 -1.95
C LEU A 13 -34.00 36.74 -1.15
N PRO A 14 -33.49 35.63 -1.69
CA PRO A 14 -33.50 34.36 -1.00
C PRO A 14 -32.84 34.54 0.37
N ALA A 15 -33.41 33.93 1.40
CA ALA A 15 -32.88 34.01 2.76
C ALA A 15 -31.42 33.53 2.76
N GLN A 16 -30.50 34.41 3.16
CA GLN A 16 -29.06 34.14 3.24
C GLN A 16 -28.57 34.45 4.64
N VAL A 17 -27.47 33.80 5.05
CA VAL A 17 -26.76 34.10 6.28
C VAL A 17 -25.47 34.85 5.91
N CYS A 18 -25.31 36.09 6.46
CA CYS A 18 -24.11 36.86 6.31
C CYS A 18 -23.12 36.51 7.44
N LEU A 19 -22.07 35.78 7.14
CA LEU A 19 -21.04 35.46 8.12
C LEU A 19 -20.13 36.65 8.38
N VAL A 20 -19.64 37.27 7.31
CA VAL A 20 -18.72 38.42 7.36
C VAL A 20 -19.14 39.45 6.33
N SER A 21 -19.04 40.74 6.67
CA SER A 21 -19.19 41.84 5.72
C SER A 21 -18.07 42.86 5.94
N LYS A 22 -17.40 43.25 4.85
CA LYS A 22 -16.27 44.19 4.85
C LYS A 22 -15.20 43.80 5.90
N GLY A 23 -14.87 42.51 5.99
CA GLY A 23 -13.88 41.98 6.95
C GLY A 23 -14.35 41.96 8.43
N LYS A 24 -15.60 42.26 8.71
CA LYS A 24 -16.16 42.27 10.09
C LYS A 24 -17.18 41.16 10.27
N ALA A 25 -17.04 40.39 11.34
CA ALA A 25 -18.01 39.35 11.71
C ALA A 25 -19.43 39.91 11.86
N GLN A 26 -20.39 39.28 11.22
CA GLN A 26 -21.81 39.60 11.31
C GLN A 26 -22.62 38.47 11.96
N ALA A 27 -22.02 37.30 12.08
CA ALA A 27 -22.62 36.11 12.66
C ALA A 27 -21.82 35.61 13.86
N ARG A 28 -22.40 34.67 14.59
CA ARG A 28 -21.71 33.92 15.65
C ARG A 28 -21.97 32.44 15.45
N ILE A 29 -21.06 31.62 15.97
CA ILE A 29 -21.20 30.14 15.98
C ILE A 29 -21.81 29.75 17.33
N VAL A 30 -22.87 28.94 17.31
CA VAL A 30 -23.56 28.39 18.47
C VAL A 30 -23.43 26.90 18.47
N LEU A 31 -22.89 26.30 19.55
CA LEU A 31 -22.85 24.87 19.73
C LEU A 31 -24.20 24.37 20.24
N ALA A 32 -24.79 23.41 19.54
CA ALA A 32 -26.03 22.75 20.00
C ALA A 32 -25.79 21.89 21.24
N GLN A 33 -24.60 21.25 21.26
CA GLN A 33 -24.06 20.54 22.42
C GLN A 33 -22.59 20.92 22.57
N ASP A 34 -22.19 21.18 23.82
CA ASP A 34 -20.82 21.55 24.14
C ASP A 34 -19.96 20.28 24.35
N ASN A 35 -19.48 19.71 23.28
CA ASN A 35 -18.57 18.56 23.24
C ASN A 35 -17.36 18.85 22.36
N ASP A 36 -16.34 18.00 22.44
CA ASP A 36 -15.06 18.22 21.76
C ASP A 36 -15.18 18.23 20.23
N VAL A 37 -16.06 17.39 19.66
CA VAL A 37 -16.29 17.34 18.21
C VAL A 37 -16.90 18.64 17.69
N ASN A 38 -17.96 19.13 18.36
CA ASN A 38 -18.62 20.39 17.99
C ASN A 38 -17.70 21.60 18.20
N ARG A 39 -16.89 21.61 19.28
CA ARG A 39 -15.85 22.63 19.48
C ARG A 39 -14.83 22.62 18.35
N LYS A 40 -14.33 21.44 17.97
CA LYS A 40 -13.38 21.28 16.86
C LYS A 40 -13.98 21.76 15.53
N ALA A 41 -15.23 21.38 15.23
CA ALA A 41 -15.95 21.85 14.05
C ALA A 41 -16.09 23.38 14.02
N ALA A 42 -16.47 24.00 15.17
CA ALA A 42 -16.61 25.44 15.30
C ALA A 42 -15.26 26.17 15.13
N GLN A 43 -14.20 25.67 15.73
CA GLN A 43 -12.85 26.21 15.59
C GLN A 43 -12.35 26.12 14.14
N LEU A 44 -12.62 25.02 13.45
CA LEU A 44 -12.30 24.86 12.05
C LEU A 44 -13.01 25.90 11.17
N LEU A 45 -14.31 26.10 11.38
CA LEU A 45 -15.07 27.12 10.66
C LEU A 45 -14.55 28.53 10.98
N GLN A 46 -14.34 28.85 12.26
CA GLN A 46 -13.81 30.14 12.70
C GLN A 46 -12.46 30.44 12.06
N ARG A 47 -11.53 29.47 12.07
CA ARG A 47 -10.20 29.59 11.48
C ARG A 47 -10.29 29.97 10.00
N PHE A 48 -10.98 29.16 9.18
CA PHE A 48 -11.00 29.37 7.74
C PHE A 48 -11.85 30.58 7.31
N VAL A 49 -12.91 30.94 8.05
CA VAL A 49 -13.63 32.20 7.82
C VAL A 49 -12.71 33.39 8.09
N ARG A 50 -11.91 33.36 9.16
CA ARG A 50 -10.93 34.41 9.46
C ARG A 50 -9.83 34.51 8.41
N GLU A 51 -9.27 33.37 7.99
CA GLU A 51 -8.21 33.34 6.96
C GLU A 51 -8.74 33.84 5.59
N THR A 52 -10.00 33.52 5.25
CA THR A 52 -10.62 33.97 4.01
C THR A 52 -10.99 35.44 4.03
N SER A 53 -11.46 35.99 5.17
CA SER A 53 -12.16 37.27 5.18
C SER A 53 -11.60 38.30 6.15
N GLY A 54 -10.73 37.91 7.09
CA GLY A 54 -10.29 38.76 8.22
C GLY A 54 -11.28 38.81 9.38
N GLY A 55 -12.54 38.36 9.19
CA GLY A 55 -13.57 38.40 10.24
C GLY A 55 -13.55 37.18 11.13
N GLU A 56 -13.50 37.35 12.42
CA GLU A 56 -13.48 36.26 13.41
C GLU A 56 -14.87 36.08 14.04
N LEU A 57 -15.51 34.93 13.80
CA LEU A 57 -16.83 34.58 14.31
C LEU A 57 -16.73 34.18 15.80
N PRO A 58 -17.43 34.84 16.75
CA PRO A 58 -17.46 34.39 18.15
C PRO A 58 -18.10 32.97 18.26
N ILE A 59 -17.48 32.11 19.07
CA ILE A 59 -18.03 30.78 19.42
C ILE A 59 -18.71 30.91 20.78
N VAL A 60 -19.97 30.46 20.86
CA VAL A 60 -20.81 30.54 22.07
C VAL A 60 -21.34 29.13 22.38
N ALA A 61 -20.96 28.60 23.54
CA ALA A 61 -21.55 27.39 24.07
C ALA A 61 -22.96 27.66 24.61
N ASN A 62 -23.91 26.78 24.35
CA ASN A 62 -25.28 26.84 24.85
C ASN A 62 -26.01 28.18 24.58
N GLY A 63 -25.68 28.85 23.49
CA GLY A 63 -26.28 30.11 23.09
C GLY A 63 -27.67 29.94 22.50
N ARG A 64 -28.54 30.99 22.67
CA ARG A 64 -29.85 30.99 21.98
C ARG A 64 -29.65 31.21 20.47
N ARG A 65 -30.43 30.53 19.67
CA ARG A 65 -30.52 30.82 18.23
C ARG A 65 -31.00 32.25 18.01
N SER A 66 -30.43 32.90 17.04
CA SER A 66 -30.80 34.25 16.61
C SER A 66 -30.70 34.33 15.09
N LYS A 67 -31.26 35.35 14.50
CA LYS A 67 -30.99 35.66 13.10
C LYS A 67 -29.49 35.81 12.90
N ASN A 68 -28.99 35.33 11.75
CA ASN A 68 -27.63 35.45 11.34
C ASN A 68 -26.65 34.70 12.27
N CYS A 69 -26.95 33.45 12.66
CA CYS A 69 -26.07 32.57 13.40
C CYS A 69 -25.80 31.26 12.69
N VAL A 70 -24.69 30.62 13.02
CA VAL A 70 -24.33 29.25 12.62
C VAL A 70 -24.55 28.33 13.81
N VAL A 71 -25.38 27.32 13.69
CA VAL A 71 -25.63 26.30 14.71
C VAL A 71 -24.95 25.01 14.30
N ILE A 72 -24.11 24.45 15.18
CA ILE A 72 -23.32 23.24 14.88
C ILE A 72 -23.67 22.13 15.86
N GLY A 73 -23.90 20.92 15.34
CA GLY A 73 -23.98 19.69 16.12
C GLY A 73 -25.40 19.33 16.58
N GLU A 74 -26.45 19.79 15.88
CA GLU A 74 -27.80 19.24 16.07
C GLU A 74 -27.91 17.86 15.45
N SER A 75 -28.66 16.97 16.07
CA SER A 75 -28.93 15.64 15.51
C SER A 75 -29.84 15.70 14.28
N THR A 76 -29.68 14.73 13.37
CA THR A 76 -30.56 14.55 12.20
C THR A 76 -30.73 13.08 11.85
N ASP A 77 -31.89 12.74 11.33
CA ASP A 77 -32.22 11.42 10.77
C ASP A 77 -32.18 11.44 9.23
N GLU A 78 -31.88 12.59 8.62
CA GLU A 78 -31.81 12.76 7.17
C GLU A 78 -30.47 12.24 6.57
N ALA A 79 -29.54 11.86 7.40
CA ALA A 79 -28.26 11.27 7.02
C ALA A 79 -27.94 10.07 7.92
N THR A 80 -27.01 9.22 7.50
CA THR A 80 -26.58 8.02 8.23
C THR A 80 -25.08 8.04 8.51
N ASP A 81 -24.63 7.19 9.41
CA ASP A 81 -23.23 7.07 9.84
C ASP A 81 -22.68 8.45 10.30
N ASP A 82 -21.51 8.86 9.82
CA ASP A 82 -20.95 10.20 10.05
C ASP A 82 -21.43 11.26 9.03
N GLY A 83 -22.63 11.08 8.49
CA GLY A 83 -23.24 12.03 7.56
C GLY A 83 -23.67 13.34 8.22
N TYR A 84 -24.04 14.30 7.40
CA TYR A 84 -24.40 15.65 7.84
C TYR A 84 -25.55 16.24 7.00
N VAL A 85 -26.20 17.26 7.58
CA VAL A 85 -27.13 18.14 6.85
C VAL A 85 -26.66 19.58 7.03
N ILE A 86 -26.53 20.32 5.92
CA ILE A 86 -26.31 21.76 5.91
C ILE A 86 -27.64 22.41 5.49
N ASP A 87 -28.27 23.12 6.43
CA ASP A 87 -29.53 23.84 6.19
C ASP A 87 -29.33 25.33 6.44
N CYS A 88 -29.41 26.12 5.37
CA CYS A 88 -29.39 27.57 5.44
C CYS A 88 -30.76 28.09 5.10
N SER A 89 -31.58 28.36 6.12
CA SER A 89 -32.97 28.78 5.96
C SER A 89 -33.34 29.82 7.05
N ARG A 90 -34.30 30.69 6.75
CA ARG A 90 -34.89 31.67 7.67
C ARG A 90 -33.84 32.53 8.42
N GLY A 91 -32.67 32.77 7.78
CA GLY A 91 -31.59 33.54 8.35
C GLY A 91 -30.72 32.82 9.40
N THR A 92 -30.76 31.50 9.43
CA THR A 92 -29.92 30.63 10.26
C THR A 92 -29.25 29.59 9.38
N LEU A 93 -27.98 29.35 9.64
CA LEU A 93 -27.22 28.24 9.06
C LEU A 93 -27.08 27.14 10.12
N ALA A 94 -27.64 25.96 9.87
CA ALA A 94 -27.50 24.80 10.74
C ALA A 94 -26.63 23.74 10.09
N ILE A 95 -25.66 23.20 10.80
CA ILE A 95 -24.86 22.02 10.44
C ILE A 95 -25.23 20.93 11.43
N LYS A 96 -26.04 19.97 10.93
CA LYS A 96 -26.56 18.85 11.72
C LYS A 96 -25.74 17.59 11.47
N THR A 97 -25.70 16.68 12.43
CA THR A 97 -24.90 15.45 12.39
C THR A 97 -25.76 14.21 12.60
N ALA A 98 -25.47 13.15 11.85
CA ALA A 98 -26.07 11.83 12.05
C ALA A 98 -25.18 10.91 12.92
N GLY A 99 -23.89 11.19 13.05
CA GLY A 99 -22.93 10.43 13.83
C GLY A 99 -21.90 11.32 14.51
N ASP A 100 -20.85 10.73 15.02
CA ASP A 100 -19.87 11.42 15.85
C ASP A 100 -19.12 12.54 15.11
N LYS A 101 -18.68 12.32 13.86
CA LYS A 101 -17.86 13.28 13.11
C LYS A 101 -18.64 14.12 12.08
N GLY A 102 -19.94 13.91 11.93
CA GLY A 102 -20.76 14.59 10.92
C GLY A 102 -20.72 16.12 11.01
N ALA A 103 -20.59 16.68 12.22
CA ALA A 103 -20.45 18.12 12.42
C ALA A 103 -19.16 18.68 11.78
N ILE A 104 -18.03 17.98 11.93
CA ILE A 104 -16.74 18.34 11.31
C ILE A 104 -16.88 18.23 9.78
N TYR A 105 -17.44 17.13 9.29
CA TYR A 105 -17.58 16.86 7.85
C TYR A 105 -18.53 17.85 7.16
N GLY A 106 -19.59 18.26 7.86
CA GLY A 106 -20.49 19.31 7.39
C GLY A 106 -19.82 20.69 7.29
N VAL A 107 -18.97 21.05 8.28
CA VAL A 107 -18.17 22.27 8.23
C VAL A 107 -17.16 22.20 7.07
N VAL A 108 -16.45 21.09 6.90
CA VAL A 108 -15.54 20.90 5.76
C VAL A 108 -16.28 21.08 4.44
N ALA A 109 -17.45 20.46 4.28
CA ALA A 109 -18.25 20.60 3.06
C ALA A 109 -18.68 22.03 2.79
N LEU A 110 -19.06 22.78 3.83
CA LEU A 110 -19.38 24.21 3.73
C LEU A 110 -18.18 25.02 3.26
N LEU A 111 -17.01 24.78 3.86
CA LEU A 111 -15.76 25.47 3.52
C LEU A 111 -15.34 25.18 2.06
N GLU A 112 -15.40 23.91 1.64
CA GLU A 112 -15.09 23.52 0.27
C GLU A 112 -16.02 24.13 -0.77
N LYS A 113 -17.35 24.06 -0.52
CA LYS A 113 -18.38 24.42 -1.51
C LYS A 113 -18.70 25.91 -1.53
N GLN A 114 -18.62 26.60 -0.39
CA GLN A 114 -19.07 27.99 -0.26
C GLN A 114 -17.92 28.98 -0.12
N LEU A 115 -16.81 28.60 0.51
CA LEU A 115 -15.67 29.47 0.69
C LEU A 115 -14.50 29.18 -0.27
N GLY A 116 -14.59 28.09 -1.04
CA GLY A 116 -13.57 27.70 -2.00
C GLY A 116 -12.23 27.29 -1.35
N VAL A 117 -12.29 26.81 -0.10
CA VAL A 117 -11.12 26.27 0.58
C VAL A 117 -10.87 24.85 0.07
N ASP A 118 -9.66 24.56 -0.41
CA ASP A 118 -9.30 23.24 -0.90
C ASP A 118 -8.05 22.75 -0.15
N TYR A 119 -8.25 21.78 0.75
CA TYR A 119 -7.17 21.17 1.53
C TYR A 119 -6.58 20.00 0.75
N LEU A 120 -5.39 20.16 0.15
CA LEU A 120 -4.85 19.27 -0.86
C LEU A 120 -3.89 18.23 -0.28
N ALA A 121 -3.09 18.63 0.71
CA ALA A 121 -2.12 17.78 1.38
C ALA A 121 -1.93 18.24 2.83
N LYS A 122 -1.16 17.49 3.63
CA LYS A 122 -0.78 17.91 4.96
C LYS A 122 -0.16 19.33 4.91
N ASP A 123 -0.72 20.24 5.72
CA ASP A 123 -0.28 21.64 5.83
C ASP A 123 -0.31 22.44 4.51
N PHE A 124 -1.00 21.94 3.50
CA PHE A 124 -1.12 22.61 2.20
C PHE A 124 -2.57 22.69 1.72
N TYR A 125 -3.08 23.92 1.62
CA TYR A 125 -4.42 24.21 1.13
C TYR A 125 -4.42 25.52 0.31
N THR A 126 -5.44 25.67 -0.51
CA THR A 126 -5.71 26.90 -1.24
C THR A 126 -7.00 27.52 -0.74
N LEU A 127 -7.08 28.83 -0.77
CA LEU A 127 -8.30 29.58 -0.47
C LEU A 127 -8.34 30.85 -1.34
N THR A 128 -9.55 31.35 -1.59
CA THR A 128 -9.75 32.61 -2.28
C THR A 128 -10.14 33.68 -1.28
N PRO A 129 -9.32 34.72 -1.06
CA PRO A 129 -9.66 35.79 -0.12
C PRO A 129 -10.93 36.52 -0.53
N SER A 130 -11.82 36.82 0.43
CA SER A 130 -13.04 37.59 0.23
C SER A 130 -13.43 38.33 1.50
N ALA A 131 -13.56 39.66 1.44
CA ALA A 131 -13.98 40.48 2.58
C ALA A 131 -15.46 40.27 2.98
N ASP A 132 -16.24 39.64 2.11
CA ASP A 132 -17.66 39.35 2.34
C ASP A 132 -17.87 37.82 2.19
N VAL A 133 -18.46 37.20 3.21
CA VAL A 133 -18.82 35.77 3.22
C VAL A 133 -20.31 35.64 3.52
N ARG A 134 -21.07 35.19 2.51
CA ARG A 134 -22.53 35.02 2.56
C ARG A 134 -22.90 33.60 2.11
N ILE A 135 -23.69 32.92 2.90
CA ILE A 135 -24.17 31.58 2.60
C ILE A 135 -25.58 31.71 2.03
N PRO A 136 -25.83 31.26 0.80
CA PRO A 136 -27.16 31.31 0.18
C PRO A 136 -28.12 30.33 0.87
N GLN A 137 -29.40 30.48 0.62
CA GLN A 137 -30.38 29.48 1.02
C GLN A 137 -30.02 28.13 0.37
N MET A 138 -29.88 27.09 1.17
CA MET A 138 -29.52 25.75 0.72
C MET A 138 -29.98 24.69 1.71
N HIS A 139 -30.22 23.50 1.19
CA HIS A 139 -30.42 22.29 1.98
C HIS A 139 -29.65 21.18 1.31
N VAL A 140 -28.68 20.61 2.01
CA VAL A 140 -27.78 19.55 1.50
C VAL A 140 -27.65 18.50 2.58
N ALA A 141 -28.08 17.26 2.28
CA ALA A 141 -27.89 16.09 3.10
C ALA A 141 -26.89 15.16 2.42
N GLU A 142 -25.86 14.73 3.11
CA GLU A 142 -24.87 13.78 2.60
C GLU A 142 -24.56 12.69 3.64
N SER A 143 -24.41 11.47 3.15
CA SER A 143 -23.95 10.31 3.91
C SER A 143 -22.76 9.67 3.21
N PRO A 144 -21.80 9.08 3.94
CA PRO A 144 -20.67 8.41 3.33
C PRO A 144 -21.10 7.14 2.58
N ALA A 145 -20.37 6.79 1.53
CA ALA A 145 -20.57 5.52 0.82
C ALA A 145 -20.16 4.29 1.67
N PHE A 146 -19.20 4.47 2.55
CA PHE A 146 -18.70 3.46 3.49
C PHE A 146 -18.71 4.05 4.90
N ARG A 147 -19.15 3.27 5.90
CA ARG A 147 -19.16 3.71 7.31
C ARG A 147 -17.78 3.84 7.92
N PHE A 148 -16.76 3.11 7.38
CA PHE A 148 -15.35 3.23 7.75
C PHE A 148 -14.50 3.41 6.48
N ARG A 149 -13.58 4.37 6.53
CA ARG A 149 -12.75 4.80 5.41
C ARG A 149 -11.37 5.15 5.94
N GLN A 150 -10.36 4.36 5.55
CA GLN A 150 -8.99 4.63 5.94
C GLN A 150 -8.05 4.46 4.74
N THR A 151 -7.08 5.35 4.60
CA THR A 151 -5.92 5.16 3.73
C THR A 151 -4.69 4.94 4.57
N PHE A 152 -3.87 3.95 4.24
CA PHE A 152 -2.52 3.87 4.77
C PHE A 152 -1.61 4.79 3.94
N SER A 153 -1.80 6.10 4.09
CA SER A 153 -0.95 7.13 3.51
C SER A 153 -0.29 7.95 4.61
N TYR A 154 0.91 8.49 4.35
CA TYR A 154 1.59 9.32 5.34
C TYR A 154 0.79 10.59 5.70
N SER A 155 0.01 11.12 4.75
CA SER A 155 -0.86 12.29 4.98
C SER A 155 -1.96 12.00 6.00
N ASN A 156 -2.42 10.74 6.10
CA ASN A 156 -3.44 10.32 7.05
C ASN A 156 -2.98 10.38 8.52
N ASN A 157 -1.68 10.51 8.77
CA ASN A 157 -1.15 10.73 10.13
C ASN A 157 -1.46 12.15 10.66
N ASP A 158 -1.83 13.10 9.78
CA ASP A 158 -2.30 14.42 10.18
C ASP A 158 -3.81 14.43 10.45
N SER A 159 -4.21 14.81 11.67
CA SER A 159 -5.62 14.78 12.07
C SER A 159 -6.49 15.80 11.32
N THR A 160 -5.94 16.93 10.92
CA THR A 160 -6.67 17.96 10.17
C THR A 160 -6.90 17.47 8.75
N TYR A 161 -5.89 16.89 8.13
CA TYR A 161 -6.01 16.25 6.81
C TYR A 161 -7.04 15.12 6.82
N ARG A 162 -6.99 14.23 7.84
CA ARG A 162 -7.96 13.14 8.02
C ARG A 162 -9.40 13.65 8.08
N ASP A 163 -9.65 14.64 8.93
CA ASP A 163 -10.99 15.26 9.05
C ASP A 163 -11.44 15.89 7.73
N TRP A 164 -10.52 16.57 7.03
CA TRP A 164 -10.85 17.19 5.75
C TRP A 164 -11.18 16.18 4.65
N MET A 165 -10.42 15.07 4.62
CA MET A 165 -10.68 13.97 3.68
C MET A 165 -11.80 13.03 4.16
N ARG A 166 -12.41 13.30 5.33
CA ARG A 166 -13.45 12.48 5.96
C ARG A 166 -13.00 11.04 6.19
N LEU A 167 -11.74 10.87 6.58
CA LEU A 167 -11.11 9.59 6.86
C LEU A 167 -11.10 9.30 8.37
N GLN A 168 -10.86 8.05 8.71
CA GLN A 168 -10.83 7.52 10.07
C GLN A 168 -9.53 6.73 10.29
N GLU A 169 -9.24 6.41 11.55
CA GLU A 169 -8.17 5.50 11.94
C GLU A 169 -8.75 4.22 12.55
N HIS A 170 -8.16 3.06 12.23
CA HIS A 170 -8.59 1.81 12.84
C HIS A 170 -8.53 1.84 14.38
N ARG A 171 -7.60 2.61 14.97
CA ARG A 171 -7.47 2.81 16.42
C ARG A 171 -8.69 3.48 17.05
N GLU A 172 -9.50 4.18 16.28
CA GLU A 172 -10.75 4.78 16.78
C GLU A 172 -11.84 3.71 16.96
N MET A 173 -11.77 2.62 16.25
CA MET A 173 -12.78 1.56 16.20
C MET A 173 -12.35 0.26 16.89
N PHE A 174 -11.09 -0.16 16.70
CA PHE A 174 -10.57 -1.45 17.16
C PHE A 174 -9.94 -1.34 18.54
N ALA A 175 -10.50 -2.05 19.52
CA ALA A 175 -10.04 -2.07 20.89
C ALA A 175 -8.59 -2.57 21.00
N ALA A 176 -7.76 -1.85 21.76
CA ALA A 176 -6.34 -2.12 21.96
C ALA A 176 -5.55 -2.30 20.65
N ASP A 177 -5.97 -1.62 19.57
CA ASP A 177 -5.32 -1.75 18.26
C ASP A 177 -5.32 -3.21 17.74
N MET A 178 -6.40 -3.97 18.06
CA MET A 178 -6.60 -5.34 17.59
C MET A 178 -7.21 -5.34 16.19
N TRP A 179 -6.40 -4.92 15.23
CA TRP A 179 -6.79 -4.58 13.87
C TRP A 179 -6.69 -5.77 12.90
N VAL A 180 -5.51 -6.35 12.69
CA VAL A 180 -5.25 -7.51 11.81
C VAL A 180 -4.14 -8.38 12.41
N HIS A 181 -4.03 -9.64 11.95
CA HIS A 181 -3.00 -10.60 12.39
C HIS A 181 -2.91 -10.73 13.92
N THR A 182 -4.07 -10.96 14.54
CA THR A 182 -4.21 -10.88 16.00
C THR A 182 -4.05 -12.21 16.74
N PHE A 183 -3.94 -13.33 16.04
CA PHE A 183 -3.89 -14.65 16.67
C PHE A 183 -2.78 -14.76 17.71
N ASP A 184 -1.54 -14.40 17.38
CA ASP A 184 -0.45 -14.51 18.37
C ASP A 184 -0.56 -13.47 19.51
N ARG A 185 -1.29 -12.36 19.31
CA ARG A 185 -1.60 -11.37 20.36
C ARG A 185 -2.69 -11.87 21.33
N LEU A 186 -3.65 -12.66 20.84
CA LEU A 186 -4.75 -13.21 21.63
C LEU A 186 -4.37 -14.51 22.32
N LEU A 187 -3.62 -15.39 21.67
CA LEU A 187 -3.12 -16.66 22.20
C LEU A 187 -1.63 -16.83 21.88
N PRO A 188 -0.73 -16.16 22.62
CA PRO A 188 0.69 -16.11 22.30
C PRO A 188 1.36 -17.48 22.30
N SER A 189 2.02 -17.82 21.19
CA SER A 189 2.78 -19.07 21.05
C SER A 189 3.98 -19.15 22.00
N SER A 190 4.52 -17.99 22.38
CA SER A 190 5.58 -17.89 23.40
C SER A 190 5.13 -18.35 24.80
N VAL A 191 3.84 -18.26 25.10
CA VAL A 191 3.24 -18.66 26.39
C VAL A 191 2.75 -20.11 26.35
N TYR A 192 1.98 -20.46 25.32
CA TYR A 192 1.28 -21.74 25.25
C TYR A 192 1.98 -22.80 24.39
N GLY A 193 2.88 -22.40 23.47
CA GLY A 193 3.40 -23.29 22.44
C GLY A 193 4.15 -24.52 22.94
N LYS A 194 4.85 -24.44 24.10
CA LYS A 194 5.54 -25.58 24.70
C LYS A 194 4.61 -26.51 25.52
N SER A 195 3.67 -25.92 26.26
CA SER A 195 2.77 -26.67 27.14
C SER A 195 1.53 -27.22 26.42
N HIS A 196 1.08 -26.52 25.40
CA HIS A 196 -0.14 -26.81 24.63
C HIS A 196 0.09 -26.68 23.11
N PRO A 197 0.98 -27.50 22.52
CA PRO A 197 1.21 -27.46 21.09
C PRO A 197 -0.05 -27.78 20.26
N GLU A 198 -1.02 -28.51 20.84
CA GLU A 198 -2.32 -28.83 20.23
C GLU A 198 -3.22 -27.62 19.98
N TYR A 199 -2.94 -26.47 20.55
CA TYR A 199 -3.65 -25.22 20.28
C TYR A 199 -3.30 -24.64 18.90
N TYR A 200 -2.17 -25.02 18.33
CA TYR A 200 -1.63 -24.50 17.08
C TYR A 200 -1.79 -25.49 15.92
N SER A 201 -1.59 -24.98 14.70
CA SER A 201 -1.79 -25.73 13.48
C SER A 201 -1.02 -27.04 13.44
N PHE A 202 -1.69 -28.07 12.96
CA PHE A 202 -1.11 -29.35 12.59
C PHE A 202 -0.82 -29.33 11.08
N ILE A 203 0.46 -29.37 10.72
CA ILE A 203 0.93 -29.22 9.33
C ILE A 203 1.99 -30.31 9.08
N ASN A 204 1.85 -31.07 7.98
CA ASN A 204 2.82 -32.10 7.59
C ASN A 204 3.13 -33.11 8.71
N GLY A 205 2.11 -33.53 9.44
CA GLY A 205 2.23 -34.55 10.49
C GLY A 205 2.68 -34.05 11.87
N GLU A 206 2.89 -32.74 12.05
CA GLU A 206 3.38 -32.16 13.29
C GLU A 206 2.59 -30.92 13.73
N ARG A 207 2.54 -30.66 15.04
CA ARG A 207 2.06 -29.40 15.59
C ARG A 207 3.15 -28.34 15.47
N ARG A 208 2.76 -27.16 15.00
CA ARG A 208 3.68 -26.07 14.63
C ARG A 208 3.37 -24.79 15.41
N PRO A 209 3.62 -24.72 16.74
CA PRO A 209 3.46 -23.48 17.48
C PRO A 209 4.50 -22.45 17.03
N GLY A 210 4.06 -21.20 16.85
CA GLY A 210 4.92 -20.09 16.44
C GLY A 210 4.09 -18.85 16.11
N ASN A 211 4.73 -17.68 16.04
CA ASN A 211 4.05 -16.41 15.77
C ASN A 211 3.49 -16.29 14.34
N HIS A 212 3.86 -17.17 13.43
CA HIS A 212 3.32 -17.29 12.08
C HIS A 212 2.41 -18.52 11.91
N SER A 213 2.24 -19.34 12.94
CA SER A 213 1.31 -20.46 12.96
C SER A 213 -0.12 -19.96 13.14
N GLN A 214 -1.09 -20.77 12.69
CA GLN A 214 -2.49 -20.50 12.97
C GLN A 214 -2.97 -21.34 14.19
N TRP A 215 -4.21 -21.11 14.60
CA TRP A 215 -4.84 -21.90 15.67
C TRP A 215 -5.48 -23.19 15.13
N CYS A 216 -5.59 -24.18 16.00
CA CYS A 216 -6.48 -25.33 15.80
C CYS A 216 -7.90 -24.93 16.21
N LEU A 217 -8.66 -24.28 15.33
CA LEU A 217 -9.97 -23.67 15.64
C LEU A 217 -11.05 -24.67 16.05
N THR A 218 -10.82 -25.96 15.90
CA THR A 218 -11.68 -27.03 16.41
C THR A 218 -11.29 -27.51 17.81
N ASN A 219 -10.16 -27.04 18.35
CA ASN A 219 -9.79 -27.34 19.75
C ASN A 219 -10.72 -26.57 20.69
N PRO A 220 -11.43 -27.26 21.65
CA PRO A 220 -12.42 -26.61 22.50
C PRO A 220 -11.81 -25.64 23.52
N ASP A 221 -10.59 -25.87 23.96
CA ASP A 221 -9.98 -25.14 25.08
C ASP A 221 -9.61 -23.70 24.67
N ILE A 222 -9.20 -23.49 23.41
CA ILE A 222 -8.77 -22.16 22.97
C ILE A 222 -9.91 -21.14 22.96
N PHE A 223 -11.17 -21.58 22.81
CA PHE A 223 -12.30 -20.67 22.77
C PHE A 223 -12.47 -19.89 24.08
N GLU A 224 -12.45 -20.57 25.22
CA GLU A 224 -12.62 -19.92 26.53
C GLU A 224 -11.44 -19.02 26.88
N ILE A 225 -10.21 -19.42 26.52
CA ILE A 225 -9.00 -18.59 26.72
C ILE A 225 -9.12 -17.29 25.92
N VAL A 226 -9.46 -17.41 24.64
CA VAL A 226 -9.60 -16.26 23.73
C VAL A 226 -10.78 -15.38 24.15
N ALA A 227 -11.93 -15.94 24.48
CA ALA A 227 -13.10 -15.18 24.93
C ALA A 227 -12.81 -14.40 26.22
N HIS A 228 -12.13 -15.00 27.19
CA HIS A 228 -11.71 -14.31 28.41
C HIS A 228 -10.72 -13.17 28.14
N ARG A 229 -9.77 -13.37 27.22
CA ARG A 229 -8.83 -12.33 26.78
C ARG A 229 -9.54 -11.17 26.12
N ILE A 230 -10.50 -11.46 25.23
CA ILE A 230 -11.32 -10.46 24.53
C ILE A 230 -12.18 -9.64 25.52
N ASP A 231 -12.81 -10.29 26.48
CA ASP A 231 -13.57 -9.61 27.54
C ASP A 231 -12.71 -8.60 28.31
N SER A 232 -11.49 -9.03 28.68
CA SER A 232 -10.52 -8.17 29.37
C SER A 232 -10.11 -6.95 28.52
N ILE A 233 -9.93 -7.14 27.20
CA ILE A 233 -9.57 -6.07 26.26
C ILE A 233 -10.73 -5.07 26.14
N PHE A 234 -11.98 -5.54 25.97
CA PHE A 234 -13.12 -4.63 25.87
C PHE A 234 -13.38 -3.84 27.16
N LYS A 235 -13.19 -4.49 28.32
CA LYS A 235 -13.30 -3.80 29.62
C LYS A 235 -12.26 -2.69 29.79
N ALA A 236 -11.06 -2.90 29.28
CA ALA A 236 -9.97 -1.91 29.31
C ALA A 236 -10.13 -0.80 28.25
N ASN A 237 -10.97 -1.00 27.23
CA ASN A 237 -11.19 -0.08 26.12
C ASN A 237 -12.71 0.10 25.87
N PRO A 238 -13.42 0.76 26.80
CA PRO A 238 -14.89 0.84 26.75
C PRO A 238 -15.44 1.65 25.56
N ASP A 239 -14.65 2.56 25.01
CA ASP A 239 -15.05 3.42 23.88
C ASP A 239 -14.96 2.71 22.51
N GLN A 240 -14.23 1.58 22.42
CA GLN A 240 -14.16 0.76 21.21
C GLN A 240 -15.06 -0.47 21.34
N ASN A 241 -15.65 -0.85 20.22
CA ASN A 241 -16.60 -1.96 20.19
C ASN A 241 -16.24 -3.08 19.21
N MET A 242 -15.07 -3.00 18.56
CA MET A 242 -14.61 -3.98 17.55
C MET A 242 -13.27 -4.59 17.91
N ILE A 243 -13.10 -5.88 17.63
CA ILE A 243 -11.83 -6.61 17.67
C ILE A 243 -11.73 -7.48 16.42
N SER A 244 -10.56 -7.46 15.77
CA SER A 244 -10.24 -8.49 14.79
C SER A 244 -9.75 -9.76 15.48
N VAL A 245 -10.29 -10.89 15.07
CA VAL A 245 -9.81 -12.24 15.43
C VAL A 245 -9.41 -12.91 14.12
N SER A 246 -8.18 -12.67 13.71
CA SER A 246 -7.69 -13.00 12.37
C SER A 246 -6.34 -13.71 12.41
N GLN A 247 -6.14 -14.56 11.39
CA GLN A 247 -4.93 -15.34 11.20
C GLN A 247 -3.66 -14.47 11.21
N ASN A 248 -2.57 -15.05 11.69
CA ASN A 248 -1.24 -14.51 11.48
C ASN A 248 -0.88 -14.51 9.99
N ASP A 249 0.02 -13.63 9.59
CA ASP A 249 0.49 -13.59 8.21
C ASP A 249 1.29 -14.86 7.88
N GLY A 250 0.92 -15.52 6.78
CA GLY A 250 1.55 -16.78 6.34
C GLY A 250 0.68 -17.55 5.35
N ASN A 251 1.33 -18.14 4.34
CA ASN A 251 0.68 -18.95 3.32
C ASN A 251 0.38 -20.35 3.85
N ASP A 252 -0.84 -20.85 3.60
CA ASP A 252 -1.28 -22.23 3.83
C ASP A 252 -0.92 -22.83 5.20
N THR A 253 -0.72 -21.98 6.20
CA THR A 253 -0.32 -22.38 7.56
C THR A 253 -1.50 -22.76 8.47
N TYR A 254 -2.70 -22.92 7.91
CA TYR A 254 -3.89 -23.34 8.66
C TYR A 254 -3.83 -24.79 9.13
N CYS A 255 -4.59 -25.11 10.17
CA CYS A 255 -4.58 -26.42 10.78
C CYS A 255 -5.19 -27.50 9.87
N GLN A 256 -4.43 -28.58 9.65
CA GLN A 256 -4.82 -29.74 8.85
C GLN A 256 -5.06 -31.01 9.71
N CYS A 257 -5.32 -30.85 11.02
CA CYS A 257 -5.69 -31.98 11.86
C CYS A 257 -7.03 -32.60 11.39
N PRO A 258 -7.34 -33.85 11.74
CA PRO A 258 -8.55 -34.53 11.26
C PRO A 258 -9.84 -33.74 11.45
N GLU A 259 -10.03 -33.11 12.61
CA GLU A 259 -11.23 -32.32 12.90
C GLU A 259 -11.31 -31.03 12.09
N CYS A 260 -10.22 -30.25 11.98
CA CYS A 260 -10.20 -29.08 11.12
C CYS A 260 -10.41 -29.43 9.65
N ARG A 261 -9.77 -30.52 9.18
CA ARG A 261 -9.93 -31.01 7.80
C ARG A 261 -11.39 -31.36 7.51
N LYS A 262 -12.04 -32.11 8.40
CA LYS A 262 -13.46 -32.47 8.27
C LYS A 262 -14.36 -31.23 8.12
N VAL A 263 -14.12 -30.18 8.91
CA VAL A 263 -14.88 -28.94 8.79
C VAL A 263 -14.57 -28.22 7.46
N ASN A 264 -13.29 -28.12 7.08
CA ASN A 264 -12.86 -27.45 5.86
C ASN A 264 -13.42 -28.14 4.61
N GLU A 265 -13.43 -29.47 4.57
CA GLU A 265 -14.01 -30.27 3.48
C GLU A 265 -15.54 -30.07 3.40
N TYR A 266 -16.23 -30.10 4.53
CA TYR A 266 -17.68 -29.83 4.57
C TYR A 266 -18.01 -28.42 4.08
N GLU A 267 -17.30 -27.42 4.55
CA GLU A 267 -17.50 -26.01 4.17
C GLU A 267 -16.91 -25.67 2.77
N GLY A 268 -16.03 -26.51 2.24
CA GLY A 268 -15.34 -26.29 0.96
C GLY A 268 -14.32 -25.15 1.00
N SER A 269 -14.01 -24.63 2.19
CA SER A 269 -13.04 -23.56 2.42
C SER A 269 -12.54 -23.60 3.87
N PRO A 270 -11.25 -23.34 4.14
CA PRO A 270 -10.74 -23.11 5.49
C PRO A 270 -11.47 -21.98 6.24
N ALA A 271 -12.03 -21.00 5.54
CA ALA A 271 -12.83 -19.92 6.13
C ALA A 271 -14.00 -20.44 6.99
N GLY A 272 -14.48 -21.68 6.76
CA GLY A 272 -15.54 -22.29 7.55
C GLY A 272 -15.18 -22.45 9.01
N CYS A 273 -13.97 -22.90 9.35
CA CYS A 273 -13.48 -22.96 10.73
C CYS A 273 -13.47 -21.57 11.38
N TYR A 274 -13.02 -20.56 10.65
CA TYR A 274 -12.92 -19.17 11.13
C TYR A 274 -14.29 -18.58 11.42
N VAL A 275 -15.23 -18.65 10.46
CA VAL A 275 -16.59 -18.13 10.64
C VAL A 275 -17.32 -18.82 11.80
N ARG A 276 -17.18 -20.15 11.95
CA ARG A 276 -17.75 -20.88 13.07
C ARG A 276 -17.22 -20.41 14.42
N PHE A 277 -15.91 -20.18 14.50
CA PHE A 277 -15.27 -19.69 15.73
C PHE A 277 -15.72 -18.27 16.06
N LEU A 278 -15.75 -17.38 15.04
CA LEU A 278 -16.18 -16.00 15.23
C LEU A 278 -17.66 -15.90 15.59
N ASN A 279 -18.53 -16.71 14.99
CA ASN A 279 -19.94 -16.70 15.33
C ASN A 279 -20.17 -17.02 16.83
N ARG A 280 -19.43 -17.99 17.38
CA ARG A 280 -19.48 -18.28 18.82
C ARG A 280 -19.03 -17.09 19.68
N LEU A 281 -18.00 -16.34 19.25
CA LEU A 281 -17.59 -15.11 19.92
C LEU A 281 -18.66 -14.02 19.78
N ALA A 282 -19.25 -13.87 18.60
CA ALA A 282 -20.29 -12.91 18.30
C ALA A 282 -21.58 -13.17 19.12
N GLU A 283 -21.93 -14.43 19.35
CA GLU A 283 -23.02 -14.83 20.25
C GLU A 283 -22.70 -14.55 21.73
N ARG A 284 -21.43 -14.76 22.13
CA ARG A 284 -20.97 -14.50 23.50
C ARG A 284 -20.95 -13.02 23.85
N PHE A 285 -20.72 -12.14 22.84
CA PHE A 285 -20.61 -10.70 22.98
C PHE A 285 -21.54 -9.99 21.98
N PRO A 286 -22.85 -10.04 22.16
CA PRO A 286 -23.83 -9.57 21.16
C PRO A 286 -23.76 -8.07 20.87
N ASP A 287 -23.27 -7.27 21.84
CA ASP A 287 -23.11 -5.81 21.71
C ASP A 287 -21.75 -5.40 21.13
N LYS A 288 -20.91 -6.35 20.75
CA LYS A 288 -19.58 -6.13 20.20
C LYS A 288 -19.50 -6.62 18.76
N HIS A 289 -18.56 -6.07 18.01
CA HIS A 289 -18.31 -6.42 16.62
C HIS A 289 -16.98 -7.18 16.51
N PHE A 290 -16.95 -8.12 15.59
CA PHE A 290 -15.75 -8.87 15.27
C PHE A 290 -15.38 -8.67 13.81
N SER A 291 -14.08 -8.73 13.50
CA SER A 291 -13.57 -8.77 12.14
C SER A 291 -12.67 -9.99 11.95
N THR A 292 -12.56 -10.51 10.75
CA THR A 292 -11.58 -11.52 10.37
C THR A 292 -11.13 -11.32 8.95
N LEU A 293 -9.92 -11.80 8.61
CA LEU A 293 -9.38 -11.71 7.26
C LEU A 293 -9.95 -12.84 6.39
N ALA A 294 -10.46 -12.49 5.22
CA ALA A 294 -10.62 -13.37 4.08
C ALA A 294 -9.42 -13.14 3.14
N TYR A 295 -8.34 -13.85 3.42
CA TYR A 295 -7.00 -13.59 2.88
C TYR A 295 -6.28 -14.91 2.61
N LEU A 296 -5.67 -15.04 1.45
CA LEU A 296 -4.99 -16.26 1.01
C LEU A 296 -5.91 -17.49 1.16
N PHE A 297 -5.58 -18.44 2.02
CA PHE A 297 -6.33 -19.69 2.21
C PHE A 297 -7.77 -19.50 2.73
N THR A 298 -8.12 -18.35 3.30
CA THR A 298 -9.50 -18.02 3.75
C THR A 298 -10.25 -17.10 2.78
N MET A 299 -9.68 -16.76 1.62
CA MET A 299 -10.27 -15.79 0.69
C MET A 299 -11.70 -16.19 0.27
N HIS A 300 -11.93 -17.46 -0.01
CA HIS A 300 -13.25 -17.93 -0.46
C HIS A 300 -14.22 -18.21 0.68
N PRO A 301 -15.51 -17.84 0.53
CA PRO A 301 -16.53 -18.06 1.55
C PRO A 301 -16.82 -19.55 1.78
N PRO A 302 -17.26 -19.94 2.98
CA PRO A 302 -17.75 -21.28 3.27
C PRO A 302 -19.10 -21.54 2.61
N LYS A 303 -19.42 -22.82 2.39
CA LYS A 303 -20.68 -23.25 1.73
C LYS A 303 -21.90 -23.20 2.62
N HIS A 304 -21.76 -23.49 3.90
CA HIS A 304 -22.90 -23.74 4.80
C HIS A 304 -23.02 -22.70 5.91
N VAL A 305 -21.91 -22.40 6.61
CA VAL A 305 -21.94 -21.43 7.70
C VAL A 305 -21.96 -20.00 7.15
N LYS A 306 -22.76 -19.11 7.77
CA LYS A 306 -22.81 -17.69 7.42
C LYS A 306 -22.30 -16.85 8.59
N PRO A 307 -21.62 -15.73 8.33
CA PRO A 307 -21.27 -14.79 9.38
C PRO A 307 -22.53 -14.19 10.04
N LEU A 308 -22.49 -14.03 11.36
CA LEU A 308 -23.53 -13.29 12.08
C LEU A 308 -23.46 -11.78 11.75
N PRO A 309 -24.55 -11.01 11.99
CA PRO A 309 -24.62 -9.59 11.67
C PRO A 309 -23.52 -8.70 12.29
N ASN A 310 -22.94 -9.12 13.40
CA ASN A 310 -21.85 -8.42 14.08
C ASN A 310 -20.45 -8.98 13.72
N VAL A 311 -20.36 -9.83 12.69
CA VAL A 311 -19.10 -10.33 12.14
C VAL A 311 -18.81 -9.65 10.79
N ASN A 312 -17.65 -9.00 10.67
CA ASN A 312 -17.19 -8.31 9.46
C ASN A 312 -16.11 -9.14 8.77
N ILE A 313 -16.24 -9.33 7.48
CA ILE A 313 -15.29 -10.10 6.66
C ILE A 313 -14.39 -9.14 5.92
N MET A 314 -13.10 -9.08 6.31
CA MET A 314 -12.10 -8.25 5.65
C MET A 314 -11.49 -9.03 4.48
N LEU A 315 -11.93 -8.73 3.28
CA LEU A 315 -11.49 -9.37 2.04
C LEU A 315 -10.35 -8.59 1.41
N CYS A 316 -9.24 -9.28 1.17
CA CYS A 316 -8.00 -8.71 0.63
C CYS A 316 -7.82 -9.10 -0.85
N ASP A 317 -7.41 -8.15 -1.71
CA ASP A 317 -7.21 -8.37 -3.14
C ASP A 317 -5.72 -8.39 -3.56
N ILE A 318 -4.84 -8.80 -2.65
CA ILE A 318 -3.37 -8.72 -2.76
C ILE A 318 -2.82 -9.28 -4.09
N ASP A 319 -3.36 -10.39 -4.58
CA ASP A 319 -2.84 -11.09 -5.77
C ASP A 319 -3.31 -10.49 -7.11
N THR A 320 -4.13 -9.43 -7.08
CA THR A 320 -4.64 -8.80 -8.30
C THR A 320 -3.65 -7.84 -8.93
N LYS A 321 -3.73 -7.68 -10.26
CA LYS A 321 -2.97 -6.67 -11.03
C LYS A 321 -3.78 -5.38 -11.14
N ARG A 322 -3.10 -4.25 -11.36
CA ARG A 322 -3.71 -2.91 -11.23
C ARG A 322 -3.61 -2.03 -12.50
N GLU A 323 -3.26 -2.61 -13.64
CA GLU A 323 -3.23 -1.88 -14.92
C GLU A 323 -4.63 -1.59 -15.46
N VAL A 324 -5.62 -2.41 -15.13
CA VAL A 324 -7.03 -2.24 -15.52
C VAL A 324 -7.94 -2.52 -14.32
N PRO A 325 -9.23 -2.09 -14.34
CA PRO A 325 -10.18 -2.40 -13.29
C PRO A 325 -10.27 -3.90 -12.98
N LEU A 326 -10.58 -4.25 -11.74
CA LEU A 326 -10.70 -5.65 -11.29
C LEU A 326 -11.66 -6.48 -12.14
N THR A 327 -12.71 -5.86 -12.70
CA THR A 327 -13.66 -6.50 -13.61
C THR A 327 -13.09 -6.87 -14.98
N ASP A 328 -12.03 -6.16 -15.39
CA ASP A 328 -11.45 -6.25 -16.72
C ASP A 328 -10.11 -7.02 -16.70
N ASN A 329 -9.70 -7.49 -15.51
CA ASN A 329 -8.41 -8.14 -15.25
C ASN A 329 -8.60 -9.63 -14.99
N GLU A 330 -7.80 -10.50 -15.65
CA GLU A 330 -7.86 -11.93 -15.39
C GLU A 330 -7.45 -12.29 -13.97
N SER A 331 -6.45 -11.60 -13.40
CA SER A 331 -6.01 -11.79 -12.01
C SER A 331 -7.10 -11.42 -11.00
N GLY A 332 -8.03 -10.53 -11.37
CA GLY A 332 -9.17 -10.15 -10.55
C GLY A 332 -10.29 -11.18 -10.47
N ARG A 333 -10.33 -12.17 -11.38
CA ARG A 333 -11.45 -13.14 -11.45
C ARG A 333 -11.65 -13.93 -10.17
N ASP A 334 -10.56 -14.34 -9.54
CA ASP A 334 -10.63 -15.12 -8.30
C ASP A 334 -11.14 -14.27 -7.14
N PHE A 335 -10.60 -13.07 -7.01
CA PHE A 335 -11.10 -12.09 -6.05
C PHE A 335 -12.58 -11.75 -6.27
N LEU A 336 -13.02 -11.55 -7.53
CA LEU A 336 -14.42 -11.28 -7.84
C LEU A 336 -15.34 -12.44 -7.41
N ARG A 337 -14.93 -13.69 -7.65
CA ARG A 337 -15.69 -14.85 -7.16
C ARG A 337 -15.81 -14.86 -5.65
N ALA A 338 -14.71 -14.51 -4.95
CA ALA A 338 -14.71 -14.40 -3.50
C ALA A 338 -15.63 -13.27 -3.02
N LEU A 339 -15.50 -12.08 -3.60
CA LEU A 339 -16.30 -10.89 -3.26
C LEU A 339 -17.80 -11.16 -3.44
N GLU A 340 -18.22 -11.66 -4.60
CA GLU A 340 -19.60 -12.02 -4.91
C GLU A 340 -20.10 -13.17 -4.02
N GLY A 341 -19.21 -14.11 -3.71
CA GLY A 341 -19.53 -15.22 -2.82
C GLY A 341 -19.82 -14.75 -1.39
N TRP A 342 -18.96 -13.89 -0.84
CA TRP A 342 -19.17 -13.29 0.47
C TRP A 342 -20.39 -12.36 0.50
N ALA A 343 -20.64 -11.59 -0.56
CA ALA A 343 -21.80 -10.72 -0.68
C ALA A 343 -23.14 -11.49 -0.62
N LYS A 344 -23.17 -12.77 -0.99
CA LYS A 344 -24.38 -13.63 -0.88
C LYS A 344 -24.70 -14.05 0.55
N ILE A 345 -23.72 -14.01 1.46
CA ILE A 345 -23.87 -14.52 2.83
C ILE A 345 -23.58 -13.50 3.92
N SER A 346 -23.10 -12.29 3.56
CA SER A 346 -22.80 -11.20 4.49
C SER A 346 -23.13 -9.84 3.87
N ASN A 347 -23.65 -8.92 4.69
CA ASN A 347 -23.83 -7.50 4.36
C ASN A 347 -22.75 -6.60 5.01
N ASN A 348 -21.73 -7.19 5.63
CA ASN A 348 -20.66 -6.51 6.36
C ASN A 348 -19.30 -6.89 5.80
N ILE A 349 -19.08 -6.52 4.54
CA ILE A 349 -17.77 -6.73 3.90
C ILE A 349 -16.91 -5.51 4.18
N PHE A 350 -15.67 -5.79 4.57
CA PHE A 350 -14.61 -4.84 4.70
C PHE A 350 -13.59 -5.15 3.60
N VAL A 351 -13.29 -4.23 2.71
CA VAL A 351 -12.30 -4.47 1.65
C VAL A 351 -10.96 -3.88 2.06
N TRP A 352 -9.90 -4.64 1.86
CA TRP A 352 -8.51 -4.20 1.90
C TRP A 352 -7.96 -4.23 0.48
N ASP A 353 -7.85 -3.05 -0.13
CA ASP A 353 -7.27 -2.84 -1.45
C ASP A 353 -5.83 -2.33 -1.35
N TYR A 354 -5.03 -2.60 -2.35
CA TYR A 354 -3.60 -2.29 -2.43
C TYR A 354 -3.33 -1.42 -3.65
N GLY A 355 -2.84 -0.22 -3.45
CA GLY A 355 -2.73 0.79 -4.51
C GLY A 355 -1.33 1.29 -4.81
N ILE A 356 -0.26 0.56 -4.48
CA ILE A 356 1.13 0.96 -4.69
C ILE A 356 2.04 -0.25 -4.89
N ASN A 357 3.25 -0.03 -5.40
CA ASN A 357 4.32 -1.03 -5.42
C ASN A 357 5.05 -1.06 -4.08
N PHE A 358 4.97 -2.16 -3.34
CA PHE A 358 5.59 -2.30 -2.01
C PHE A 358 7.09 -2.61 -2.05
N ASP A 359 7.57 -3.24 -3.13
CA ASP A 359 9.00 -3.49 -3.31
C ASP A 359 9.75 -2.24 -3.78
N ASN A 360 9.04 -1.31 -4.44
CA ASN A 360 9.59 -0.08 -5.01
C ASN A 360 8.58 1.07 -4.84
N VAL A 361 8.35 1.53 -3.60
CA VAL A 361 7.32 2.53 -3.29
C VAL A 361 7.54 3.87 -4.00
N VAL A 362 8.76 4.15 -4.43
CA VAL A 362 9.12 5.33 -5.21
C VAL A 362 8.92 5.11 -6.72
N ALA A 363 8.72 3.88 -7.20
CA ALA A 363 8.49 3.62 -8.63
C ALA A 363 7.13 4.15 -9.11
N PRO A 364 6.99 4.54 -10.41
CA PRO A 364 5.71 4.94 -10.98
C PRO A 364 4.66 3.83 -10.89
N PHE A 365 3.46 4.18 -10.42
CA PHE A 365 2.34 3.25 -10.26
C PHE A 365 1.03 3.88 -10.75
N PRO A 366 0.84 4.03 -12.09
CA PRO A 366 -0.25 4.82 -12.68
C PRO A 366 -1.59 4.09 -12.69
N ASN A 367 -2.18 3.87 -11.53
CA ASN A 367 -3.47 3.19 -11.36
C ASN A 367 -4.66 4.14 -11.06
N PHE A 368 -4.51 5.44 -11.25
CA PHE A 368 -5.55 6.43 -10.92
C PHE A 368 -6.87 6.21 -11.68
N HIS A 369 -6.80 5.71 -12.91
CA HIS A 369 -7.93 5.47 -13.80
C HIS A 369 -8.83 4.31 -13.36
N ILE A 370 -8.36 3.43 -12.45
CA ILE A 370 -9.15 2.29 -11.96
C ILE A 370 -9.85 2.58 -10.62
N LEU A 371 -9.37 3.53 -9.82
CA LEU A 371 -9.79 3.75 -8.43
C LEU A 371 -11.31 3.87 -8.30
N LYS A 372 -11.94 4.75 -9.09
CA LYS A 372 -13.40 4.94 -9.04
C LYS A 372 -14.16 3.65 -9.33
N LYS A 373 -13.78 2.91 -10.37
CA LYS A 373 -14.48 1.67 -10.79
C LYS A 373 -14.37 0.58 -9.73
N ASN A 374 -13.21 0.44 -9.12
CA ASN A 374 -12.99 -0.55 -8.05
C ASN A 374 -13.80 -0.19 -6.80
N ILE A 375 -13.76 1.07 -6.34
CA ILE A 375 -14.54 1.53 -5.19
C ILE A 375 -16.05 1.36 -5.43
N GLN A 376 -16.54 1.66 -6.64
CA GLN A 376 -17.94 1.40 -7.02
C GLN A 376 -18.28 -0.10 -7.02
N LEU A 377 -17.35 -0.95 -7.46
CA LEU A 377 -17.50 -2.40 -7.42
C LEU A 377 -17.64 -2.90 -5.98
N PHE A 378 -16.78 -2.44 -5.07
CA PHE A 378 -16.86 -2.81 -3.65
C PHE A 378 -18.18 -2.42 -3.03
N LYS A 379 -18.62 -1.17 -3.25
CA LYS A 379 -19.92 -0.69 -2.76
C LYS A 379 -21.09 -1.53 -3.26
N ARG A 380 -21.11 -1.90 -4.56
CA ARG A 380 -22.17 -2.75 -5.13
C ARG A 380 -22.21 -4.15 -4.55
N ASN A 381 -21.11 -4.63 -3.98
CA ASN A 381 -20.98 -5.94 -3.36
C ASN A 381 -20.99 -5.88 -1.82
N HIS A 382 -21.82 -5.00 -1.25
CA HIS A 382 -22.06 -4.90 0.19
C HIS A 382 -20.83 -4.54 1.05
N ALA A 383 -19.77 -3.94 0.45
CA ALA A 383 -18.71 -3.38 1.26
C ALA A 383 -19.24 -2.17 2.03
N THR A 384 -19.11 -2.23 3.35
CA THR A 384 -19.49 -1.16 4.28
C THR A 384 -18.27 -0.45 4.86
N MET A 385 -17.09 -1.04 4.72
CA MET A 385 -15.83 -0.51 5.19
C MET A 385 -14.76 -0.70 4.11
N LEU A 386 -13.83 0.26 4.01
CA LEU A 386 -12.76 0.23 3.01
C LEU A 386 -11.45 0.73 3.61
N PHE A 387 -10.40 -0.06 3.44
CA PHE A 387 -9.02 0.27 3.75
C PHE A 387 -8.17 0.21 2.49
N GLU A 388 -7.55 1.33 2.14
CA GLU A 388 -6.68 1.48 0.99
C GLU A 388 -5.22 1.54 1.45
N GLN A 389 -4.47 0.46 1.23
CA GLN A 389 -3.04 0.45 1.54
C GLN A 389 -2.26 1.07 0.38
N VAL A 390 -1.75 2.28 0.64
CA VAL A 390 -1.09 3.09 -0.39
C VAL A 390 0.21 3.71 0.14
N ASN A 391 0.46 4.97 -0.15
CA ASN A 391 1.72 5.69 0.06
C ASN A 391 2.00 6.00 1.54
N GLY A 392 2.39 5.01 2.33
CA GLY A 392 2.75 5.18 3.75
C GLY A 392 3.99 6.05 3.99
N THR A 393 4.73 6.40 2.95
CA THR A 393 6.00 7.12 3.00
C THR A 393 5.98 8.34 2.09
N LEU A 394 6.57 9.45 2.54
CA LEU A 394 6.74 10.68 1.77
C LEU A 394 7.65 10.44 0.54
N GLY A 395 7.35 11.12 -0.57
CA GLY A 395 8.13 11.09 -1.81
C GLY A 395 7.89 9.87 -2.69
N THR A 396 6.85 9.09 -2.39
CA THR A 396 6.38 7.99 -3.23
C THR A 396 5.50 8.49 -4.36
N ASP A 397 5.18 7.61 -5.33
CA ASP A 397 4.50 7.99 -6.59
C ASP A 397 3.19 8.76 -6.35
N PHE A 398 3.22 10.08 -6.60
CA PHE A 398 2.09 11.00 -6.45
C PHE A 398 1.25 10.76 -5.19
N ALA A 399 1.92 10.59 -4.04
CA ALA A 399 1.32 10.21 -2.77
C ALA A 399 0.15 11.11 -2.36
N GLU A 400 0.32 12.41 -2.47
CA GLU A 400 -0.67 13.42 -2.08
C GLU A 400 -1.90 13.38 -3.00
N LEU A 401 -1.70 13.23 -4.32
CA LEU A 401 -2.78 13.07 -5.28
C LEU A 401 -3.59 11.81 -4.99
N ARG A 402 -2.91 10.69 -4.72
CA ARG A 402 -3.56 9.41 -4.44
C ARG A 402 -4.39 9.47 -3.17
N ALA A 403 -3.81 10.01 -2.10
CA ALA A 403 -4.52 10.20 -0.83
C ALA A 403 -5.76 11.11 -0.99
N TYR A 404 -5.63 12.22 -1.74
CA TYR A 404 -6.73 13.14 -2.03
C TYR A 404 -7.85 12.46 -2.82
N MET A 405 -7.52 11.78 -3.91
CA MET A 405 -8.52 11.11 -4.76
C MET A 405 -9.25 10.01 -3.99
N LEU A 406 -8.52 9.17 -3.26
CA LEU A 406 -9.11 8.10 -2.46
C LEU A 406 -10.01 8.66 -1.37
N GLY A 407 -9.60 9.67 -0.62
CA GLY A 407 -10.44 10.28 0.42
C GLY A 407 -11.77 10.79 -0.15
N LYS A 408 -11.75 11.46 -1.31
CA LYS A 408 -12.97 11.94 -1.98
C LYS A 408 -13.83 10.81 -2.52
N LEU A 409 -13.24 9.82 -3.19
CA LEU A 409 -13.96 8.69 -3.80
C LEU A 409 -14.55 7.72 -2.76
N MET A 410 -13.86 7.50 -1.63
CA MET A 410 -14.40 6.69 -0.54
C MET A 410 -15.59 7.35 0.16
N TRP A 411 -15.63 8.69 0.18
CA TRP A 411 -16.83 9.42 0.62
C TRP A 411 -17.96 9.32 -0.40
N ASN A 412 -17.66 9.65 -1.66
CA ASN A 412 -18.65 9.62 -2.75
C ASN A 412 -18.00 9.05 -4.05
N PRO A 413 -18.22 7.76 -4.36
CA PRO A 413 -17.66 7.11 -5.55
C PRO A 413 -18.29 7.57 -6.88
N GLU A 414 -19.30 8.44 -6.85
CA GLU A 414 -19.89 8.98 -8.07
C GLU A 414 -19.18 10.24 -8.59
N LEU A 415 -18.26 10.80 -7.81
CA LEU A 415 -17.44 11.93 -8.24
C LEU A 415 -16.68 11.61 -9.53
N ASP A 416 -16.44 12.63 -10.35
CA ASP A 416 -15.64 12.47 -11.55
C ASP A 416 -14.15 12.46 -11.21
N ALA A 417 -13.50 11.31 -11.44
CA ALA A 417 -12.11 11.10 -11.04
C ALA A 417 -11.11 12.01 -11.79
N ASP A 418 -11.36 12.30 -13.07
CA ASP A 418 -10.51 13.18 -13.85
C ASP A 418 -10.61 14.64 -13.38
N SER A 419 -11.82 15.10 -13.08
CA SER A 419 -12.04 16.43 -12.49
C SER A 419 -11.36 16.57 -11.13
N LEU A 420 -11.38 15.51 -10.28
CA LEU A 420 -10.65 15.49 -9.01
C LEU A 420 -9.14 15.62 -9.22
N MET A 421 -8.58 14.83 -10.15
CA MET A 421 -7.15 14.88 -10.49
C MET A 421 -6.76 16.29 -10.99
N GLN A 422 -7.49 16.85 -11.95
CA GLN A 422 -7.21 18.18 -12.47
C GLN A 422 -7.34 19.27 -11.41
N ARG A 423 -8.34 19.18 -10.52
CA ARG A 423 -8.51 20.12 -9.41
C ARG A 423 -7.30 20.07 -8.46
N PHE A 424 -6.90 18.87 -8.06
CA PHE A 424 -5.71 18.66 -7.23
C PHE A 424 -4.48 19.25 -7.90
N MET A 425 -4.23 18.89 -9.16
CA MET A 425 -3.02 19.33 -9.87
C MET A 425 -2.94 20.85 -9.99
N ARG A 426 -4.04 21.52 -10.31
CA ARG A 426 -4.07 22.99 -10.36
C ARG A 426 -3.75 23.64 -9.02
N GLY A 427 -4.29 23.12 -7.94
CA GLY A 427 -4.06 23.66 -6.59
C GLY A 427 -2.67 23.36 -6.06
N TYR A 428 -2.19 22.13 -6.26
CA TYR A 428 -0.96 21.63 -5.62
C TYR A 428 0.32 21.93 -6.42
N TYR A 429 0.22 21.94 -7.75
CA TYR A 429 1.36 22.19 -8.66
C TYR A 429 1.28 23.53 -9.41
N GLY A 430 0.20 24.29 -9.27
CA GLY A 430 0.05 25.62 -9.87
C GLY A 430 0.30 25.62 -11.37
N ALA A 431 1.23 26.47 -11.84
CA ALA A 431 1.59 26.60 -13.25
C ALA A 431 2.22 25.33 -13.86
N ALA A 432 2.73 24.41 -13.05
CA ALA A 432 3.26 23.13 -13.49
C ALA A 432 2.17 22.07 -13.79
N ALA A 433 0.93 22.30 -13.34
CA ALA A 433 -0.17 21.33 -13.44
C ALA A 433 -0.41 20.74 -14.84
N PRO A 434 -0.42 21.51 -15.95
CA PRO A 434 -0.66 20.96 -17.28
C PRO A 434 0.40 19.93 -17.71
N TYR A 435 1.66 20.13 -17.33
CA TYR A 435 2.76 19.23 -17.67
C TYR A 435 2.65 17.92 -16.88
N LEU A 436 2.35 17.99 -15.57
CA LEU A 436 2.21 16.80 -14.73
C LEU A 436 0.95 16.00 -15.05
N TYR A 437 -0.15 16.68 -15.39
CA TYR A 437 -1.35 16.01 -15.88
C TYR A 437 -1.07 15.28 -17.20
N ARG A 438 -0.35 15.92 -18.14
CA ARG A 438 0.07 15.28 -19.38
C ARG A 438 0.98 14.09 -19.15
N TYR A 439 1.94 14.20 -18.21
CA TYR A 439 2.79 13.08 -17.78
C TYR A 439 1.95 11.89 -17.34
N GLN A 440 0.99 12.09 -16.43
CA GLN A 440 0.12 11.01 -15.92
C GLN A 440 -0.72 10.36 -17.05
N GLN A 441 -1.25 11.15 -17.96
CA GLN A 441 -1.99 10.61 -19.09
C GLN A 441 -1.11 9.78 -20.02
N MET A 442 0.10 10.25 -20.32
CA MET A 442 1.05 9.54 -21.17
C MET A 442 1.51 8.25 -20.52
N LEU A 443 1.83 8.28 -19.22
CA LEU A 443 2.29 7.13 -18.47
C LEU A 443 1.20 6.04 -18.40
N THR A 444 -0.03 6.43 -18.08
CA THR A 444 -1.21 5.53 -18.07
C THR A 444 -1.48 4.95 -19.46
N GLY A 445 -1.49 5.80 -20.50
CA GLY A 445 -1.70 5.34 -21.88
C GLY A 445 -0.62 4.36 -22.35
N ALA A 446 0.64 4.60 -21.98
CA ALA A 446 1.76 3.72 -22.30
C ALA A 446 1.71 2.39 -21.54
N LEU A 447 1.28 2.41 -20.27
CA LEU A 447 1.03 1.17 -19.50
C LEU A 447 -0.01 0.32 -20.21
N LEU A 448 -1.16 0.87 -20.52
CA LEU A 448 -2.25 0.16 -21.19
C LEU A 448 -1.83 -0.35 -22.58
N ALA A 449 -1.10 0.45 -23.34
CA ALA A 449 -0.62 0.06 -24.67
C ALA A 449 0.44 -1.05 -24.62
N SER A 450 1.22 -1.14 -23.54
CA SER A 450 2.25 -2.16 -23.40
C SER A 450 1.69 -3.55 -23.10
N GLY A 451 0.49 -3.63 -22.51
CA GLY A 451 -0.09 -4.86 -22.01
C GLY A 451 0.68 -5.50 -20.85
N THR A 452 1.66 -4.78 -20.28
CA THR A 452 2.45 -5.28 -19.14
C THR A 452 1.62 -5.13 -17.86
N PRO A 453 1.40 -6.20 -17.09
CA PRO A 453 0.67 -6.11 -15.83
C PRO A 453 1.33 -5.17 -14.83
N LEU A 454 0.54 -4.44 -14.05
CA LEU A 454 1.01 -3.60 -12.95
C LEU A 454 0.78 -4.30 -11.62
N TRP A 455 1.85 -4.76 -10.98
CA TRP A 455 1.77 -5.55 -9.77
C TRP A 455 2.36 -4.81 -8.57
N ILE A 456 1.85 -5.12 -7.37
CA ILE A 456 2.29 -4.50 -6.11
C ILE A 456 3.68 -4.94 -5.64
N TYR A 457 4.24 -6.00 -6.20
CA TYR A 457 5.62 -6.46 -5.99
C TYR A 457 6.35 -6.51 -7.34
N ASP A 458 6.63 -5.34 -7.88
CA ASP A 458 7.16 -5.17 -9.23
C ASP A 458 8.44 -4.32 -9.24
N SER A 459 9.13 -4.27 -10.37
CA SER A 459 10.30 -3.45 -10.59
C SER A 459 10.08 -2.49 -11.75
N PRO A 460 10.66 -1.27 -11.72
CA PRO A 460 10.70 -0.41 -12.89
C PRO A 460 11.25 -1.09 -14.15
N ILE A 461 12.11 -2.08 -13.98
CA ILE A 461 12.76 -2.82 -15.07
C ILE A 461 11.77 -3.68 -15.86
N THR A 462 10.74 -4.22 -15.21
CA THR A 462 9.64 -4.93 -15.87
C THR A 462 9.00 -4.08 -16.96
N HIS A 463 8.98 -2.77 -16.78
CA HIS A 463 8.35 -1.79 -17.67
C HIS A 463 9.32 -1.07 -18.62
N LYS A 464 10.62 -1.43 -18.62
CA LYS A 464 11.66 -0.73 -19.41
C LYS A 464 11.44 -0.72 -20.92
N ASN A 465 10.70 -1.70 -21.44
CA ASN A 465 10.32 -1.79 -22.86
C ASN A 465 8.89 -1.31 -23.13
N GLY A 466 8.10 -1.03 -22.09
CA GLY A 466 6.73 -0.55 -22.12
C GLY A 466 6.63 0.94 -21.74
N MET A 467 5.93 1.21 -20.64
CA MET A 467 5.68 2.58 -20.18
C MET A 467 6.95 3.36 -19.78
N LEU A 468 8.06 2.68 -19.54
CA LEU A 468 9.36 3.27 -19.18
C LEU A 468 10.42 3.07 -20.28
N ASN A 469 10.04 2.91 -21.54
CA ASN A 469 11.01 2.81 -22.63
C ASN A 469 11.79 4.13 -22.82
N ALA A 470 12.95 4.05 -23.46
CA ALA A 470 13.89 5.18 -23.57
C ALA A 470 13.26 6.46 -24.15
N ASN A 471 12.43 6.33 -25.19
CA ASN A 471 11.78 7.49 -25.84
C ASN A 471 10.76 8.15 -24.90
N LEU A 472 9.97 7.35 -24.17
CA LEU A 472 9.00 7.86 -23.21
C LEU A 472 9.70 8.51 -22.01
N ARG A 473 10.77 7.90 -21.45
CA ARG A 473 11.55 8.52 -20.36
C ARG A 473 12.09 9.88 -20.76
N LYS A 474 12.59 10.02 -22.01
CA LYS A 474 13.01 11.32 -22.55
C LYS A 474 11.85 12.32 -22.56
N ALA A 475 10.70 11.96 -23.13
CA ALA A 475 9.53 12.83 -23.19
C ALA A 475 9.01 13.20 -21.78
N TYR A 476 9.04 12.27 -20.84
CA TYR A 476 8.67 12.54 -19.44
C TYR A 476 9.62 13.55 -18.77
N ASN A 477 10.93 13.43 -19.02
CA ASN A 477 11.91 14.39 -18.51
C ASN A 477 11.68 15.80 -19.09
N GLU A 478 11.39 15.90 -20.38
CA GLU A 478 11.04 17.18 -21.02
C GLU A 478 9.81 17.83 -20.36
N LEU A 479 8.78 17.06 -20.03
CA LEU A 479 7.61 17.56 -19.29
C LEU A 479 7.98 18.04 -17.88
N PHE A 480 8.80 17.29 -17.15
CA PHE A 480 9.25 17.72 -15.82
C PHE A 480 10.18 18.94 -15.87
N ASP A 481 11.03 19.08 -16.91
CA ASP A 481 11.88 20.26 -17.09
C ASP A 481 11.02 21.52 -17.31
N GLU A 482 9.97 21.44 -18.13
CA GLU A 482 9.03 22.55 -18.33
C GLU A 482 8.19 22.81 -17.06
N ALA A 483 7.82 21.75 -16.32
CA ALA A 483 7.10 21.88 -15.04
C ALA A 483 7.94 22.62 -14.00
N GLU A 484 9.21 22.22 -13.78
CA GLU A 484 10.13 22.89 -12.85
C GLU A 484 10.37 24.35 -13.24
N LYS A 485 10.53 24.62 -14.53
CA LYS A 485 10.70 25.98 -15.08
C LYS A 485 9.46 26.84 -14.85
N ALA A 486 8.25 26.29 -15.04
CA ALA A 486 7.00 27.03 -14.87
C ALA A 486 6.78 27.52 -13.43
N VAL A 487 7.34 26.84 -12.44
CA VAL A 487 7.20 27.16 -11.00
C VAL A 487 8.53 27.57 -10.35
N ALA A 488 9.55 27.90 -11.13
CA ALA A 488 10.90 28.17 -10.61
C ALA A 488 10.95 29.32 -9.55
N ALA A 489 10.01 30.25 -9.61
CA ALA A 489 9.90 31.37 -8.67
C ALA A 489 9.12 31.01 -7.37
N ASP A 490 8.42 29.89 -7.35
CA ASP A 490 7.66 29.41 -6.18
C ASP A 490 8.36 28.18 -5.59
N SER A 491 9.03 28.39 -4.46
CA SER A 491 9.84 27.35 -3.82
C SER A 491 9.02 26.15 -3.33
N ALA A 492 7.77 26.36 -2.91
CA ALA A 492 6.88 25.29 -2.43
C ALA A 492 6.41 24.43 -3.61
N MET A 493 5.90 25.05 -4.66
CA MET A 493 5.46 24.33 -5.86
C MET A 493 6.63 23.64 -6.57
N LEU A 494 7.82 24.27 -6.60
CA LEU A 494 9.02 23.64 -7.15
C LEU A 494 9.42 22.39 -6.34
N ALA A 495 9.29 22.42 -5.01
CA ALA A 495 9.50 21.26 -4.16
C ALA A 495 8.52 20.13 -4.52
N HIS A 496 7.23 20.45 -4.67
CA HIS A 496 6.21 19.48 -5.07
C HIS A 496 6.53 18.81 -6.41
N VAL A 497 6.95 19.59 -7.41
CA VAL A 497 7.34 19.06 -8.73
C VAL A 497 8.57 18.16 -8.64
N ARG A 498 9.59 18.55 -7.89
CA ARG A 498 10.81 17.76 -7.71
C ARG A 498 10.55 16.43 -7.00
N ILE A 499 9.66 16.42 -5.99
CA ILE A 499 9.20 15.19 -5.33
C ILE A 499 8.45 14.31 -6.33
N ALA A 500 7.52 14.87 -7.10
CA ALA A 500 6.77 14.15 -8.13
C ALA A 500 7.65 13.53 -9.24
N ARG A 501 8.87 14.07 -9.45
CA ARG A 501 9.85 13.55 -10.42
C ARG A 501 10.69 12.37 -9.86
N LEU A 502 10.72 12.16 -8.55
CA LEU A 502 11.54 11.11 -7.94
C LEU A 502 11.26 9.71 -8.51
N PRO A 503 10.00 9.30 -8.76
CA PRO A 503 9.69 8.02 -9.38
C PRO A 503 10.35 7.80 -10.74
N LEU A 504 10.39 8.81 -11.58
CA LEU A 504 11.07 8.73 -12.87
C LEU A 504 12.59 8.59 -12.69
N ARG A 505 13.22 9.41 -11.82
CA ARG A 505 14.67 9.35 -11.54
C ARG A 505 15.09 8.00 -10.96
N TYR A 506 14.32 7.47 -10.02
CA TYR A 506 14.55 6.14 -9.46
C TYR A 506 14.48 5.06 -10.53
N SER A 507 13.45 5.12 -11.38
CA SER A 507 13.29 4.17 -12.49
C SER A 507 14.44 4.22 -13.49
N GLU A 508 14.96 5.41 -13.78
CA GLU A 508 16.13 5.58 -14.67
C GLU A 508 17.39 4.94 -14.07
N LEU A 509 17.60 5.08 -12.75
CA LEU A 509 18.70 4.42 -12.05
C LEU A 509 18.55 2.88 -12.09
N GLU A 510 17.36 2.37 -11.79
CA GLU A 510 17.10 0.93 -11.82
C GLU A 510 17.29 0.34 -13.23
N ILE A 511 16.85 1.03 -14.26
CA ILE A 511 17.02 0.59 -15.65
C ILE A 511 18.51 0.68 -16.07
N ALA A 512 19.19 1.76 -15.71
CA ALA A 512 20.61 1.97 -16.09
C ALA A 512 21.53 0.85 -15.58
N ARG A 513 21.26 0.28 -14.39
CA ARG A 513 22.06 -0.84 -13.85
C ARG A 513 21.88 -2.16 -14.62
N THR A 514 20.86 -2.25 -15.50
CA THR A 514 20.60 -3.43 -16.35
C THR A 514 21.06 -3.25 -17.79
N GLU A 515 21.75 -2.13 -18.09
CA GLU A 515 22.23 -1.80 -19.41
C GLU A 515 23.77 -1.81 -19.45
N SER A 516 24.35 -2.61 -20.34
CA SER A 516 25.79 -2.63 -20.55
C SER A 516 26.23 -1.41 -21.39
N GLY A 517 27.36 -0.79 -21.03
CA GLY A 517 27.99 0.27 -21.85
C GLY A 517 27.46 1.69 -21.64
N GLY A 518 26.64 1.92 -20.62
CA GLY A 518 26.16 3.27 -20.26
C GLY A 518 27.28 4.20 -19.74
N ASP A 519 27.04 5.52 -19.83
CA ASP A 519 27.92 6.53 -19.22
C ASP A 519 27.80 6.50 -17.69
N LYS A 520 28.73 5.79 -17.05
CA LYS A 520 28.76 5.63 -15.58
C LYS A 520 28.88 6.95 -14.83
N ALA A 521 29.55 7.95 -15.39
CA ALA A 521 29.68 9.26 -14.76
C ALA A 521 28.33 10.01 -14.79
N ALA A 522 27.56 9.89 -15.87
CA ALA A 522 26.22 10.43 -15.95
C ALA A 522 25.26 9.72 -14.98
N VAL A 523 25.36 8.40 -14.83
CA VAL A 523 24.58 7.61 -13.87
C VAL A 523 24.91 8.01 -12.44
N GLU A 524 26.21 8.17 -12.10
CA GLU A 524 26.64 8.61 -10.76
C GLU A 524 26.09 10.00 -10.43
N LYS A 525 26.15 10.94 -11.37
CA LYS A 525 25.55 12.27 -11.20
C LYS A 525 24.04 12.20 -10.99
N SER A 526 23.33 11.30 -11.69
CA SER A 526 21.90 11.08 -11.49
C SER A 526 21.62 10.50 -10.10
N LEU A 527 22.44 9.57 -9.62
CA LEU A 527 22.36 8.99 -8.28
C LEU A 527 22.57 10.07 -7.20
N ASP A 528 23.59 10.94 -7.37
CA ASP A 528 23.83 12.06 -6.45
C ASP A 528 22.66 13.02 -6.41
N THR A 529 22.08 13.33 -7.57
CA THR A 529 20.90 14.19 -7.68
C THR A 529 19.70 13.56 -6.97
N PHE A 530 19.45 12.28 -7.19
CA PHE A 530 18.37 11.54 -6.53
C PHE A 530 18.55 11.54 -5.00
N GLY A 531 19.73 11.15 -4.50
CA GLY A 531 20.01 11.14 -3.07
C GLY A 531 19.90 12.52 -2.42
N THR A 532 20.37 13.57 -3.10
CA THR A 532 20.27 14.96 -2.63
C THR A 532 18.82 15.42 -2.51
N ILE A 533 17.98 15.13 -3.51
CA ILE A 533 16.56 15.50 -3.48
C ILE A 533 15.83 14.72 -2.38
N CYS A 534 16.10 13.42 -2.24
CA CYS A 534 15.51 12.62 -1.17
C CYS A 534 15.89 13.16 0.21
N ALA A 535 17.16 13.50 0.44
CA ALA A 535 17.62 14.08 1.69
C ALA A 535 17.00 15.46 1.96
N LEU A 536 16.93 16.34 0.94
CA LEU A 536 16.36 17.67 1.05
C LEU A 536 14.88 17.66 1.47
N TYR A 537 14.11 16.72 0.95
CA TYR A 537 12.67 16.63 1.21
C TYR A 537 12.28 15.52 2.20
N GLY A 538 13.25 14.87 2.82
CA GLY A 538 13.00 13.91 3.91
C GLY A 538 12.37 12.59 3.47
N VAL A 539 12.70 12.10 2.25
CA VAL A 539 12.26 10.77 1.78
C VAL A 539 13.09 9.68 2.47
N PRO A 540 12.49 8.85 3.36
CA PRO A 540 13.31 7.99 4.22
C PRO A 540 13.65 6.63 3.58
N THR A 541 12.70 6.02 2.86
CA THR A 541 12.79 4.62 2.43
C THR A 541 12.23 4.40 1.03
N LEU A 542 12.68 3.31 0.38
CA LEU A 542 12.33 2.94 -0.98
C LEU A 542 11.35 1.77 -1.07
N ASN A 543 11.13 1.05 0.03
CA ASN A 543 10.18 -0.08 0.08
C ASN A 543 9.59 -0.26 1.50
N GLU A 544 8.59 -1.15 1.60
CA GLU A 544 7.93 -1.48 2.87
C GLU A 544 8.86 -2.14 3.91
N ARG A 545 10.01 -2.71 3.47
CA ARG A 545 11.01 -3.36 4.34
C ARG A 545 12.04 -2.38 4.88
N ASN A 546 11.75 -1.08 4.79
CA ASN A 546 12.58 -0.01 5.34
C ASN A 546 13.99 0.09 4.69
N ASN A 547 14.10 -0.20 3.39
CA ASN A 547 15.33 0.02 2.64
C ASN A 547 15.59 1.53 2.50
N LYS A 548 16.60 2.03 3.23
CA LYS A 548 16.89 3.45 3.30
C LYS A 548 17.52 3.97 2.01
N VAL A 549 17.18 5.20 1.64
CA VAL A 549 17.75 5.88 0.46
C VAL A 549 19.29 5.95 0.53
N GLU A 550 19.86 6.22 1.70
CA GLU A 550 21.31 6.29 1.91
C GLU A 550 21.98 4.95 1.62
N ASP A 551 21.39 3.86 2.11
CA ASP A 551 21.90 2.50 1.90
C ASP A 551 21.81 2.09 0.42
N TYR A 552 20.72 2.46 -0.26
CA TYR A 552 20.57 2.28 -1.69
C TYR A 552 21.65 3.01 -2.48
N CYS A 553 21.86 4.30 -2.21
CA CYS A 553 22.87 5.09 -2.90
C CYS A 553 24.31 4.56 -2.66
N ARG A 554 24.61 4.12 -1.42
CA ARG A 554 25.88 3.49 -1.09
C ARG A 554 26.07 2.18 -1.84
N LEU A 555 25.07 1.30 -1.80
CA LEU A 555 25.07 0.02 -2.49
C LEU A 555 25.22 0.19 -4.00
N TYR A 556 24.50 1.16 -4.58
CA TYR A 556 24.55 1.44 -6.01
C TYR A 556 25.98 1.79 -6.44
N ARG A 557 26.67 2.66 -5.69
CA ARG A 557 28.08 3.01 -5.95
C ARG A 557 29.02 1.82 -5.80
N GLN A 558 28.77 0.95 -4.83
CA GLN A 558 29.65 -0.20 -4.56
C GLN A 558 29.46 -1.35 -5.55
N ARG A 559 28.22 -1.56 -6.02
CA ARG A 559 27.86 -2.75 -6.79
C ARG A 559 27.69 -2.51 -8.28
N PHE A 560 27.10 -1.38 -8.68
CA PHE A 560 26.70 -1.16 -10.07
C PHE A 560 27.60 -0.16 -10.83
N LEU A 561 28.28 0.75 -10.14
CA LEU A 561 29.19 1.70 -10.77
C LEU A 561 30.63 1.20 -10.99
N PRO A 562 31.21 0.25 -10.23
CA PRO A 562 32.56 -0.20 -10.49
C PRO A 562 32.72 -0.73 -11.92
N ASN A 563 33.85 -0.44 -12.52
CA ASN A 563 34.24 -1.16 -13.74
C ASN A 563 34.44 -2.61 -13.33
N GLY A 564 33.63 -3.50 -13.89
CA GLY A 564 33.57 -4.91 -13.48
C GLY A 564 34.95 -5.56 -13.38
N THR A 565 35.11 -6.42 -12.41
CA THR A 565 36.24 -7.34 -12.30
C THR A 565 36.41 -8.03 -13.66
N LYS A 566 37.65 -8.19 -14.14
CA LYS A 566 37.87 -8.90 -15.40
C LYS A 566 37.39 -10.34 -15.25
N ASN A 567 36.10 -10.56 -15.53
CA ASN A 567 35.53 -11.89 -15.47
C ASN A 567 35.94 -12.71 -16.67
N LYS A 568 36.77 -13.74 -16.45
CA LYS A 568 37.21 -14.67 -17.49
C LYS A 568 36.08 -15.55 -18.03
N ALA A 569 34.98 -15.67 -17.28
CA ALA A 569 33.75 -16.35 -17.71
C ALA A 569 32.75 -15.41 -18.37
N ALA A 570 33.08 -14.12 -18.59
CA ALA A 570 32.16 -13.20 -19.25
C ALA A 570 31.71 -13.73 -20.63
N GLY A 571 30.39 -13.82 -20.86
CA GLY A 571 29.79 -14.35 -22.05
C GLY A 571 29.98 -15.87 -22.27
N ALA A 572 30.41 -16.61 -21.24
CA ALA A 572 30.54 -18.06 -21.32
C ALA A 572 29.20 -18.74 -21.58
N LYS A 573 29.20 -19.78 -22.37
CA LYS A 573 28.01 -20.59 -22.63
C LYS A 573 27.66 -21.41 -21.39
N VAL A 574 26.41 -21.34 -20.95
CA VAL A 574 25.90 -22.14 -19.83
C VAL A 574 25.36 -23.48 -20.34
N ILE A 575 25.76 -24.58 -19.72
CA ILE A 575 25.29 -25.94 -19.99
C ILE A 575 24.60 -26.44 -18.71
N TRP A 576 23.30 -26.60 -18.75
CA TRP A 576 22.47 -26.96 -17.60
C TRP A 576 22.44 -28.48 -17.38
N ASN A 577 22.79 -28.94 -16.17
CA ASN A 577 22.49 -30.27 -15.66
C ASN A 577 21.19 -30.25 -14.85
N ILE A 578 21.00 -29.20 -14.01
CA ILE A 578 19.76 -28.90 -13.29
C ILE A 578 19.44 -27.44 -13.59
N PRO A 579 18.50 -27.17 -14.52
CA PRO A 579 18.15 -25.79 -14.90
C PRO A 579 17.38 -25.08 -13.77
N PRO A 580 17.32 -23.73 -13.80
CA PRO A 580 16.50 -22.98 -12.88
C PRO A 580 15.01 -23.19 -13.13
N GLN A 581 14.18 -22.69 -12.21
CA GLN A 581 12.73 -22.72 -12.38
C GLN A 581 12.32 -22.05 -13.69
N GLU A 582 11.26 -22.56 -14.31
CA GLU A 582 10.82 -22.24 -15.67
C GLU A 582 10.75 -20.74 -15.94
N ARG A 583 10.22 -19.96 -15.00
CA ARG A 583 10.08 -18.49 -15.15
C ARG A 583 11.42 -17.75 -15.27
N TYR A 584 12.54 -18.33 -14.84
CA TYR A 584 13.87 -17.73 -14.92
C TYR A 584 14.69 -18.23 -16.09
N GLN A 585 14.28 -19.30 -16.76
CA GLN A 585 15.01 -19.88 -17.91
C GLN A 585 15.24 -18.87 -19.05
N PRO A 586 14.31 -17.95 -19.39
CA PRO A 586 14.51 -17.01 -20.49
C PRO A 586 15.72 -16.10 -20.36
N ILE A 587 16.16 -15.80 -19.13
CA ILE A 587 17.31 -14.95 -18.86
C ILE A 587 18.56 -15.72 -18.44
N ALA A 588 18.40 -16.97 -17.99
CA ALA A 588 19.42 -17.74 -17.28
C ALA A 588 20.71 -17.96 -18.07
N ASP A 589 20.61 -18.18 -19.39
CA ASP A 589 21.78 -18.41 -20.24
C ASP A 589 22.76 -17.23 -20.32
N LYS A 590 22.30 -16.03 -19.96
CA LYS A 590 23.08 -14.79 -19.98
C LYS A 590 23.38 -14.26 -18.60
N ALA A 591 22.38 -14.27 -17.72
CA ALA A 591 22.41 -13.59 -16.42
C ALA A 591 23.54 -14.05 -15.49
N LEU A 592 24.13 -15.25 -15.72
CA LEU A 592 25.24 -15.73 -14.91
C LEU A 592 26.62 -15.21 -15.34
N THR A 593 26.71 -14.56 -16.50
CA THR A 593 28.01 -14.19 -17.11
C THR A 593 27.97 -12.89 -17.92
N ASP A 594 26.93 -12.06 -17.77
CA ASP A 594 26.76 -10.82 -18.56
C ASP A 594 27.41 -9.59 -17.92
N GLY A 595 27.92 -9.71 -16.70
CA GLY A 595 28.54 -8.63 -15.94
C GLY A 595 27.54 -7.67 -15.30
N LEU A 596 26.27 -8.03 -15.25
CA LEU A 596 25.19 -7.23 -14.66
C LEU A 596 24.74 -7.85 -13.34
N TYR A 597 24.86 -7.10 -12.26
CA TYR A 597 24.50 -7.58 -10.92
C TYR A 597 23.03 -7.30 -10.61
N GLY A 598 22.36 -8.27 -9.99
CA GLY A 598 21.00 -8.14 -9.48
C GLY A 598 20.88 -7.15 -8.32
N GLY A 599 19.73 -6.49 -8.22
CA GLY A 599 19.39 -5.56 -7.16
C GLY A 599 18.75 -6.23 -5.95
N THR A 600 18.12 -5.40 -5.11
CA THR A 600 17.44 -5.86 -3.87
C THR A 600 16.14 -6.60 -4.11
N THR A 601 15.68 -6.69 -5.34
CA THR A 601 14.53 -7.51 -5.76
C THR A 601 15.02 -8.68 -6.62
N PHE A 602 14.27 -9.79 -6.60
CA PHE A 602 14.61 -11.01 -7.36
C PHE A 602 14.08 -11.01 -8.80
N VAL A 603 13.74 -9.84 -9.33
CA VAL A 603 12.98 -9.72 -10.60
C VAL A 603 13.87 -9.80 -11.83
N GLU A 604 15.12 -9.37 -11.75
CA GLU A 604 16.05 -9.36 -12.88
C GLU A 604 17.48 -9.65 -12.46
N SER A 605 18.28 -10.12 -13.40
CA SER A 605 19.66 -10.57 -13.22
C SER A 605 19.84 -11.71 -12.20
N TRP A 606 18.76 -12.10 -11.53
CA TRP A 606 18.75 -13.21 -10.59
C TRP A 606 18.20 -14.48 -11.25
N VAL A 607 18.86 -15.57 -11.02
CA VAL A 607 18.44 -16.91 -11.47
C VAL A 607 18.10 -17.75 -10.26
N GLY A 608 16.86 -18.30 -10.20
CA GLY A 608 16.30 -18.89 -8.99
C GLY A 608 15.95 -20.38 -9.09
N TRP A 609 16.16 -21.11 -8.00
CA TRP A 609 15.75 -22.49 -7.78
C TRP A 609 14.90 -22.61 -6.53
N GLN A 610 13.88 -23.46 -6.56
CA GLN A 610 12.99 -23.68 -5.44
C GLN A 610 13.03 -25.14 -4.97
N GLY A 611 13.56 -25.37 -3.77
CA GLY A 611 13.61 -26.70 -3.17
C GLY A 611 14.53 -27.72 -3.87
N GLU A 612 15.18 -27.34 -4.96
CA GLU A 612 16.05 -28.17 -5.79
C GLU A 612 17.47 -27.64 -5.81
N ASP A 613 18.45 -28.52 -6.04
CA ASP A 613 19.85 -28.16 -6.25
C ASP A 613 20.04 -27.42 -7.58
N ALA A 614 21.11 -26.65 -7.73
CA ALA A 614 21.57 -26.18 -9.03
C ALA A 614 22.84 -26.91 -9.46
N ASP A 615 22.94 -27.21 -10.74
CA ASP A 615 24.14 -27.82 -11.35
C ASP A 615 24.27 -27.35 -12.80
N PHE A 616 25.35 -26.65 -13.11
CA PHE A 616 25.61 -26.16 -14.45
C PHE A 616 27.10 -26.02 -14.73
N VAL A 617 27.45 -26.00 -16.02
CA VAL A 617 28.81 -25.86 -16.51
C VAL A 617 28.93 -24.62 -17.36
N LEU A 618 29.93 -23.78 -17.08
CA LEU A 618 30.32 -22.65 -17.93
C LEU A 618 31.44 -23.09 -18.88
N ASP A 619 31.21 -22.98 -20.20
CA ASP A 619 32.25 -23.14 -21.22
C ASP A 619 32.86 -21.78 -21.55
N MET A 620 34.06 -21.54 -21.09
CA MET A 620 34.78 -20.29 -21.33
C MET A 620 35.41 -20.18 -22.74
N GLY A 621 35.14 -21.17 -23.62
CA GLY A 621 35.56 -21.21 -25.00
C GLY A 621 36.99 -21.73 -25.21
N GLU A 622 37.90 -21.35 -24.32
CA GLU A 622 39.30 -21.73 -24.32
C GLU A 622 39.82 -21.99 -22.90
N GLN A 623 40.98 -22.62 -22.79
CA GLN A 623 41.65 -22.75 -21.49
C GLN A 623 42.07 -21.38 -20.97
N LYS A 624 41.72 -21.07 -19.72
CA LYS A 624 42.05 -19.85 -19.00
C LYS A 624 42.66 -20.21 -17.64
N GLN A 625 43.53 -19.37 -17.15
CA GLN A 625 44.07 -19.47 -15.81
C GLN A 625 43.05 -19.01 -14.80
N VAL A 626 42.67 -19.84 -13.85
CA VAL A 626 41.71 -19.59 -12.78
C VAL A 626 42.46 -19.49 -11.45
N ASN A 627 42.26 -18.35 -10.76
CA ASN A 627 42.87 -18.09 -9.44
C ASN A 627 41.77 -18.04 -8.35
N LYS A 628 40.59 -17.56 -8.72
CA LYS A 628 39.48 -17.30 -7.79
C LYS A 628 38.16 -17.41 -8.53
N ILE A 629 37.15 -17.94 -7.84
CA ILE A 629 35.77 -17.97 -8.33
C ILE A 629 34.88 -17.38 -7.25
N THR A 630 33.99 -16.49 -7.66
CA THR A 630 32.96 -15.87 -6.78
C THR A 630 31.61 -15.96 -7.42
N THR A 631 30.59 -16.35 -6.65
CA THR A 631 29.18 -16.31 -7.02
C THR A 631 28.42 -15.52 -5.98
N ASP A 632 27.55 -14.62 -6.40
CA ASP A 632 26.71 -13.86 -5.47
C ASP A 632 25.35 -14.53 -5.26
N PHE A 633 24.93 -14.57 -3.99
CA PHE A 633 23.63 -15.07 -3.58
C PHE A 633 22.78 -13.96 -2.96
N LEU A 634 21.47 -13.94 -3.28
CA LEU A 634 20.50 -13.07 -2.64
C LEU A 634 20.03 -13.70 -1.32
N HIS A 635 19.96 -12.90 -0.26
CA HIS A 635 19.30 -13.24 0.99
C HIS A 635 18.10 -12.29 1.20
N GLN A 636 16.88 -12.85 1.28
CA GLN A 636 15.66 -12.07 1.49
C GLN A 636 14.60 -12.96 2.14
N LEU A 637 14.66 -13.11 3.46
CA LEU A 637 13.79 -14.03 4.22
C LEU A 637 12.31 -13.80 3.96
N GLY A 638 11.87 -12.53 3.87
CA GLY A 638 10.48 -12.17 3.60
C GLY A 638 9.91 -12.70 2.27
N GLN A 639 10.78 -13.15 1.36
CA GLN A 639 10.39 -13.77 0.08
C GLN A 639 10.79 -15.25 -0.01
N TRP A 640 11.07 -15.87 1.15
CA TRP A 640 11.51 -17.28 1.27
C TRP A 640 12.84 -17.56 0.55
N ILE A 641 13.66 -16.51 0.35
CA ILE A 641 14.98 -16.60 -0.27
C ILE A 641 16.01 -16.75 0.83
N LEU A 642 16.48 -17.98 0.99
CA LEU A 642 17.45 -18.38 2.00
C LEU A 642 18.79 -18.76 1.35
N GLN A 643 19.88 -18.70 2.14
CA GLN A 643 21.14 -19.19 1.67
C GLN A 643 21.08 -20.72 1.44
N PRO A 644 21.70 -21.25 0.37
CA PRO A 644 21.83 -22.71 0.21
C PRO A 644 22.74 -23.30 1.29
N LYS A 645 22.87 -24.61 1.36
CA LYS A 645 23.82 -25.27 2.26
C LYS A 645 25.26 -24.98 1.87
N SER A 646 25.56 -25.13 0.59
CA SER A 646 26.90 -24.94 0.05
C SER A 646 26.90 -24.69 -1.44
N VAL A 647 27.99 -24.14 -1.95
CA VAL A 647 28.33 -24.12 -3.37
C VAL A 647 29.72 -24.69 -3.57
N ALA A 648 29.86 -25.62 -4.52
CA ALA A 648 31.12 -26.24 -4.89
C ALA A 648 31.48 -25.91 -6.33
N TYR A 649 32.76 -25.63 -6.57
CA TYR A 649 33.29 -25.30 -7.89
C TYR A 649 34.27 -26.38 -8.36
N TYR A 650 34.16 -26.75 -9.63
CA TYR A 650 34.99 -27.77 -10.25
C TYR A 650 35.54 -27.21 -11.56
N ALA A 651 36.71 -27.71 -11.95
CA ALA A 651 37.38 -27.38 -13.20
C ALA A 651 37.53 -28.62 -14.08
N SER A 652 37.43 -28.42 -15.39
CA SER A 652 37.70 -29.45 -16.41
C SER A 652 38.25 -28.84 -17.69
N ASP A 653 39.00 -29.64 -18.45
CA ASP A 653 39.45 -29.29 -19.79
C ASP A 653 38.63 -29.97 -20.91
N ASP A 654 37.88 -31.03 -20.58
CA ASP A 654 37.15 -31.87 -21.54
C ASP A 654 35.65 -31.98 -21.28
N ALA A 655 35.14 -31.22 -20.30
CA ALA A 655 33.72 -31.25 -19.83
C ALA A 655 33.23 -32.60 -19.30
N LYS A 656 34.16 -33.57 -19.06
CA LYS A 656 33.84 -34.92 -18.57
C LYS A 656 34.48 -35.19 -17.22
N ASN A 657 35.80 -34.90 -17.14
CA ASN A 657 36.58 -35.15 -15.96
C ASN A 657 36.72 -33.87 -15.13
N PHE A 658 35.86 -33.73 -14.09
CA PHE A 658 35.84 -32.57 -13.23
C PHE A 658 36.62 -32.82 -11.95
N ARG A 659 37.55 -31.90 -11.60
CA ARG A 659 38.26 -31.86 -10.32
C ARG A 659 37.69 -30.77 -9.45
N LEU A 660 37.49 -31.04 -8.17
CA LEU A 660 37.03 -30.06 -7.18
C LEU A 660 38.11 -28.98 -6.99
N LEU A 661 37.67 -27.71 -7.04
CA LEU A 661 38.50 -26.55 -6.75
C LEU A 661 38.34 -26.07 -5.29
N GLY A 662 37.13 -26.18 -4.79
CA GLY A 662 36.75 -25.82 -3.43
C GLY A 662 35.23 -25.73 -3.22
N THR A 663 34.89 -25.63 -1.95
CA THR A 663 33.49 -25.51 -1.51
C THR A 663 33.37 -24.33 -0.55
N HIS A 664 32.28 -23.60 -0.66
CA HIS A 664 31.86 -22.57 0.30
C HIS A 664 30.60 -23.06 0.99
N GLU A 665 30.65 -23.11 2.34
CA GLU A 665 29.52 -23.47 3.19
C GLU A 665 28.85 -22.19 3.73
N PHE A 666 27.51 -22.15 3.79
CA PHE A 666 26.78 -21.00 4.29
C PHE A 666 26.31 -21.27 5.72
N PRO A 667 26.59 -20.37 6.68
CA PRO A 667 25.98 -20.43 8.00
C PRO A 667 24.49 -20.10 7.95
N GLU A 668 23.72 -20.59 8.93
CA GLU A 668 22.34 -20.16 9.11
C GLU A 668 22.30 -18.65 9.39
N ASP A 669 21.51 -17.91 8.60
CA ASP A 669 21.29 -16.47 8.77
C ASP A 669 19.80 -16.19 8.95
N ARG A 670 19.44 -15.59 10.09
CA ARG A 670 18.06 -15.23 10.46
C ARG A 670 17.80 -13.73 10.37
N ASP A 671 18.75 -12.97 9.85
CA ASP A 671 18.55 -11.54 9.66
C ASP A 671 17.51 -11.28 8.55
N ILE A 672 16.56 -10.43 8.85
CA ILE A 672 15.47 -10.08 7.92
C ILE A 672 15.89 -9.05 6.85
N SER A 673 17.08 -8.45 7.01
CA SER A 673 17.58 -7.48 6.03
C SER A 673 17.95 -8.15 4.71
N VAL A 674 17.73 -7.44 3.60
CA VAL A 674 18.15 -7.90 2.28
C VAL A 674 19.68 -7.80 2.18
N LYS A 675 20.34 -8.91 1.78
CA LYS A 675 21.80 -8.98 1.67
C LYS A 675 22.22 -9.63 0.36
N PHE A 676 23.41 -9.25 -0.11
CA PHE A 676 24.15 -9.97 -1.14
C PHE A 676 25.29 -10.72 -0.46
N VAL A 677 25.32 -12.04 -0.65
CA VAL A 677 26.26 -12.92 0.05
C VAL A 677 27.19 -13.57 -0.97
N PRO A 678 28.44 -13.05 -1.11
CA PRO A 678 29.41 -13.63 -2.04
C PRO A 678 29.96 -14.95 -1.50
N ALA A 679 29.87 -15.98 -2.31
CA ALA A 679 30.55 -17.26 -2.07
C ALA A 679 31.85 -17.31 -2.88
N THR A 680 32.97 -17.20 -2.22
CA THR A 680 34.28 -17.10 -2.84
C THR A 680 35.14 -18.31 -2.53
N VAL A 681 35.77 -18.88 -3.55
CA VAL A 681 36.89 -19.85 -3.42
C VAL A 681 38.13 -19.26 -4.07
N THR A 682 39.17 -19.06 -3.28
CA THR A 682 40.50 -18.63 -3.74
C THR A 682 41.41 -19.84 -3.77
N LEU A 683 42.05 -20.07 -4.90
CA LEU A 683 42.92 -21.22 -5.09
C LEU A 683 44.34 -20.92 -4.55
N SER A 684 44.95 -21.91 -3.90
CA SER A 684 46.31 -21.81 -3.41
C SER A 684 47.37 -21.72 -4.54
N ALA A 685 47.04 -22.25 -5.72
CA ALA A 685 47.81 -22.13 -6.93
C ALA A 685 46.85 -22.00 -8.14
N PRO A 686 47.25 -21.22 -9.17
CA PRO A 686 46.45 -21.09 -10.37
C PRO A 686 46.20 -22.42 -11.07
N VAL A 687 44.98 -22.59 -11.63
CA VAL A 687 44.56 -23.79 -12.33
C VAL A 687 44.18 -23.41 -13.76
N GLN A 688 44.66 -24.16 -14.75
CA GLN A 688 44.19 -24.04 -16.14
C GLN A 688 42.86 -24.81 -16.29
N ALA A 689 41.85 -24.20 -16.89
CA ALA A 689 40.58 -24.83 -17.18
C ALA A 689 39.84 -24.12 -18.30
N ARG A 690 39.11 -24.88 -19.12
CA ARG A 690 38.12 -24.36 -20.07
C ARG A 690 36.73 -24.38 -19.47
N TYR A 691 36.43 -25.40 -18.68
CA TYR A 691 35.09 -25.57 -18.11
C TYR A 691 35.11 -25.38 -16.60
N ILE A 692 34.12 -24.60 -16.11
CA ILE A 692 33.86 -24.44 -14.67
C ILE A 692 32.47 -24.99 -14.39
N ARG A 693 32.35 -26.01 -13.53
CA ARG A 693 31.09 -26.54 -13.07
C ARG A 693 30.78 -25.96 -11.70
N VAL A 694 29.56 -25.48 -11.53
CA VAL A 694 29.03 -24.92 -10.28
C VAL A 694 27.91 -25.84 -9.79
N VAL A 695 28.03 -26.31 -8.56
CA VAL A 695 27.02 -27.18 -7.91
C VAL A 695 26.59 -26.52 -6.62
N VAL A 696 25.29 -26.17 -6.53
CA VAL A 696 24.69 -25.56 -5.34
C VAL A 696 23.81 -26.58 -4.64
N LYS A 697 24.01 -26.77 -3.33
CA LYS A 697 23.19 -27.64 -2.50
C LYS A 697 22.15 -26.83 -1.76
N THR A 698 20.89 -27.01 -2.11
CA THR A 698 19.77 -26.32 -1.50
C THR A 698 19.54 -26.70 -0.03
N LEU A 699 18.88 -25.84 0.73
CA LEU A 699 18.27 -26.22 2.02
C LEU A 699 17.14 -27.23 1.85
N GLY A 700 16.48 -27.23 0.69
CA GLY A 700 15.29 -28.00 0.38
C GLY A 700 14.03 -27.33 0.89
N LEU A 701 13.76 -27.42 2.16
CA LEU A 701 12.60 -26.80 2.81
C LEU A 701 13.00 -25.63 3.71
N CYS A 702 12.10 -24.68 3.86
CA CYS A 702 12.22 -23.61 4.84
C CYS A 702 12.35 -24.21 6.25
N PRO A 703 13.32 -23.76 7.05
CA PRO A 703 13.60 -24.31 8.38
C PRO A 703 12.49 -24.01 9.39
N SER A 704 12.51 -24.72 10.53
CA SER A 704 11.46 -24.66 11.56
C SER A 704 11.24 -23.28 12.19
N TRP A 705 12.23 -22.41 12.15
CA TRP A 705 12.14 -21.04 12.64
C TRP A 705 11.58 -20.04 11.64
N HIS A 706 11.48 -20.43 10.36
CA HIS A 706 10.98 -19.56 9.30
C HIS A 706 9.46 -19.70 9.17
N TYR A 707 8.75 -18.61 8.88
CA TYR A 707 7.29 -18.64 8.77
C TYR A 707 6.77 -19.50 7.60
N GLY A 708 7.57 -19.72 6.55
CA GLY A 708 7.30 -20.66 5.46
C GLY A 708 7.72 -22.09 5.76
N VAL A 709 7.82 -22.49 7.05
CA VAL A 709 8.28 -23.81 7.49
C VAL A 709 7.59 -24.96 6.76
N GLY A 710 8.40 -25.91 6.26
CA GLY A 710 7.90 -27.11 5.56
C GLY A 710 7.60 -26.90 4.08
N TYR A 711 7.69 -25.66 3.57
CA TYR A 711 7.58 -25.35 2.14
C TYR A 711 8.96 -25.26 1.48
N PRO A 712 9.05 -25.48 0.15
CA PRO A 712 10.31 -25.37 -0.58
C PRO A 712 10.92 -23.98 -0.45
N ALA A 713 12.18 -23.92 -0.02
CA ALA A 713 12.95 -22.69 0.08
C ALA A 713 13.48 -22.29 -1.30
N TRP A 714 13.54 -20.98 -1.57
CA TRP A 714 14.25 -20.43 -2.72
C TRP A 714 15.71 -20.16 -2.37
N PHE A 715 16.59 -20.27 -3.37
CA PHE A 715 17.84 -19.53 -3.44
C PHE A 715 18.01 -18.91 -4.81
N PHE A 716 18.75 -17.80 -4.85
CA PHE A 716 19.02 -17.06 -6.08
C PHE A 716 20.50 -16.77 -6.18
N LEU A 717 21.01 -16.90 -7.38
CA LEU A 717 22.36 -16.43 -7.71
C LEU A 717 22.32 -15.58 -9.00
N ASP A 718 23.30 -14.71 -9.17
CA ASP A 718 23.45 -13.90 -10.38
C ASP A 718 24.80 -14.20 -11.06
N GLU A 719 25.76 -13.35 -10.97
CA GLU A 719 27.01 -13.43 -11.71
C GLU A 719 27.99 -14.48 -11.16
N VAL A 720 28.58 -15.29 -12.03
CA VAL A 720 29.72 -16.15 -11.72
C VAL A 720 31.00 -15.49 -12.24
N VAL A 721 31.79 -14.98 -11.34
CA VAL A 721 33.05 -14.29 -11.66
C VAL A 721 34.22 -15.24 -11.53
N VAL A 722 34.95 -15.44 -12.62
CA VAL A 722 36.21 -16.22 -12.69
C VAL A 722 37.38 -15.27 -12.90
N GLU A 723 38.31 -15.24 -11.95
CA GLU A 723 39.50 -14.36 -11.97
C GLU A 723 40.78 -15.12 -12.22
#